data_58ad3745a59bdd09bfa638306cd80d9c
#
_entry.id   58ad3745a59bdd09bfa638306cd80d9c
#
_cell.length_a   1.000
_cell.length_b   1.000
_cell.length_c   1.000
_cell.angle_alpha   90.00
_cell.angle_beta   90.00
_cell.angle_gamma   90.00
#
_symmetry.space_group_name_H-M   'P 1'
#
loop_
_entity.id
_entity.type
_entity.pdbx_description
1 polymer ?
#
loop_
_entity_poly.entity_id
_entity_poly.type
_entity_poly.pdbx_seq_one_letter_code
_entity_poly.pdbx_strand_id
1 'polypeptide(L)'
;AGKTFKMSGGSITGNDGSYTSAVLTFGAFKMSGGSITGNLGNFAVMAGLNEGTITLSGDAYIYGNANRDILNNSRVNSVYVKCPLGENAKIGFDPNLTLKITTSSDQAAADKDIADGKFVVVPNDEHLTVVRSGYSLYGSHRHYLCGSSDNEGCTLDTCAEAGKTVFTEWSSSTTLPTTEGKYYLSGNVTLSERPVIKENVTLCLNGYTVSIASGKAANIWVDGGKLTITDCQGTGKLKGPGKELVGVDIRNSAGALNLYGGTITDFLYGIRNTGGSCSLYGGVLTGNRVGVYNTGALAMYGGDITENGGFCSGAGVYNSGSFTMYDGTITKNHAVRSTSGGYGGGVYNTGDFTMRGGSITGNTGYLIGGVCNDEGAMTLAGKVTITGNKDTEDGDSNLYTNKALTIADSMTGSVIGLLVDSNMADGDVLLKPDASYKKITQKDAVCFDFDDKTDGCAMSLASDGSKVTLVLPHKHYLCGSTGNSGCTLDACGETGSVTFRRWDDAAVKAMYPLYPQKNAGNCLPENGGSWYLTQNVKLDADVSVSKDLTLCLNGYTIEKTGNVSGDWRIFCVSGVALTITDCQENPGKLTYTSGVKGWGVEVFSDGIFNLYNGSLTGFTVTGSSGAGVRNHGAFNMYGGSLTGNTAPA
;
A
#
# COMPACT_ATOMS: atom_id res chain seq x y z
N ALA A 1 -2.78 27.18 -59.29
CA ALA A 1 -3.07 25.76 -59.20
C ALA A 1 -1.87 24.95 -59.68
N GLY A 2 -1.49 23.88 -59.00
CA GLY A 2 -0.71 22.82 -59.56
C GLY A 2 0.81 22.78 -59.37
N LYS A 3 1.39 23.45 -58.37
CA LYS A 3 2.82 23.26 -58.08
C LYS A 3 3.01 22.04 -57.15
N THR A 4 4.05 21.24 -57.43
CA THR A 4 4.35 20.01 -56.66
C THR A 4 5.61 20.20 -55.84
N PHE A 5 5.55 19.90 -54.54
CA PHE A 5 6.72 19.68 -53.73
C PHE A 5 7.12 18.21 -53.85
N LYS A 6 8.39 17.93 -54.16
CA LYS A 6 8.91 16.58 -54.25
C LYS A 6 10.08 16.43 -53.27
N MET A 7 10.08 15.30 -52.54
CA MET A 7 11.18 14.89 -51.66
C MET A 7 11.55 13.45 -51.98
N SER A 8 12.78 13.24 -52.43
CA SER A 8 13.30 11.89 -52.73
C SER A 8 14.48 11.49 -51.83
N GLY A 9 14.86 12.34 -50.92
CA GLY A 9 15.93 12.15 -49.94
C GLY A 9 16.10 13.40 -49.09
N GLY A 10 17.07 13.40 -48.19
CA GLY A 10 17.31 14.51 -47.26
C GLY A 10 16.41 14.48 -46.04
N SER A 11 16.57 15.47 -45.15
CA SER A 11 15.80 15.56 -43.90
C SER A 11 15.23 16.98 -43.67
N ILE A 12 14.04 17.02 -43.08
CA ILE A 12 13.41 18.24 -42.56
C ILE A 12 13.15 17.99 -41.08
N THR A 13 13.89 18.66 -40.21
CA THR A 13 13.84 18.42 -38.79
C THR A 13 14.05 19.67 -37.95
N GLY A 14 13.53 19.69 -36.71
CA GLY A 14 13.77 20.76 -35.74
C GLY A 14 13.09 22.09 -36.07
N ASN A 15 12.12 22.13 -36.99
CA ASN A 15 11.39 23.35 -37.31
C ASN A 15 10.25 23.56 -36.32
N ASP A 16 10.03 24.82 -35.93
CA ASP A 16 8.95 25.23 -35.03
C ASP A 16 7.98 26.14 -35.79
N GLY A 17 6.69 25.84 -35.74
CA GLY A 17 5.64 26.61 -36.39
C GLY A 17 4.30 26.42 -35.68
N SER A 18 3.62 27.50 -35.40
CA SER A 18 2.36 27.46 -34.65
C SER A 18 1.24 26.65 -35.31
N TYR A 19 1.29 26.41 -36.61
CA TYR A 19 0.29 25.62 -37.33
C TYR A 19 0.89 24.47 -38.15
N THR A 20 1.77 24.76 -39.12
CA THR A 20 2.52 23.75 -39.90
C THR A 20 4.00 24.00 -39.72
N SER A 21 4.74 22.98 -39.24
CA SER A 21 6.14 23.18 -38.86
C SER A 21 7.15 22.78 -39.94
N ALA A 22 6.87 21.79 -40.78
CA ALA A 22 7.82 21.32 -41.78
C ALA A 22 7.45 21.70 -43.22
N VAL A 23 6.32 21.22 -43.73
CA VAL A 23 5.91 21.49 -45.13
C VAL A 23 4.44 21.90 -45.24
N LEU A 24 4.22 23.13 -45.69
CA LEU A 24 2.91 23.58 -46.14
C LEU A 24 2.96 23.76 -47.67
N THR A 25 2.12 23.02 -48.39
CA THR A 25 1.99 23.19 -49.84
C THR A 25 0.53 23.37 -50.26
N PHE A 26 0.28 24.26 -51.24
CA PHE A 26 -1.05 24.49 -51.82
C PHE A 26 -1.31 23.61 -53.04
N GLY A 27 -0.44 22.71 -53.36
CA GLY A 27 -0.54 21.74 -54.45
C GLY A 27 -0.23 20.32 -54.01
N ALA A 28 0.39 19.53 -54.87
CA ALA A 28 0.74 18.17 -54.55
C ALA A 28 2.02 18.10 -53.70
N PHE A 29 2.00 17.24 -52.66
CA PHE A 29 3.17 16.79 -51.92
C PHE A 29 3.49 15.35 -52.35
N LYS A 30 4.72 15.10 -52.80
CA LYS A 30 5.17 13.75 -53.20
C LYS A 30 6.46 13.43 -52.47
N MET A 31 6.48 12.30 -51.74
CA MET A 31 7.66 11.84 -51.02
C MET A 31 7.95 10.39 -51.37
N SER A 32 9.17 10.13 -51.82
CA SER A 32 9.63 8.79 -52.17
C SER A 32 10.87 8.33 -51.37
N GLY A 33 11.37 9.18 -50.50
CA GLY A 33 12.51 8.94 -49.62
C GLY A 33 12.82 10.19 -48.81
N GLY A 34 13.72 10.07 -47.85
CA GLY A 34 14.07 11.10 -46.91
C GLY A 34 13.22 11.07 -45.62
N SER A 35 13.44 12.00 -44.72
CA SER A 35 12.78 12.02 -43.39
C SER A 35 12.21 13.39 -43.02
N ILE A 36 11.04 13.38 -42.39
CA ILE A 36 10.42 14.56 -41.76
C ILE A 36 10.12 14.14 -40.31
N THR A 37 10.91 14.63 -39.35
CA THR A 37 10.87 14.19 -37.97
C THR A 37 11.30 15.30 -36.99
N GLY A 38 10.85 15.21 -35.73
CA GLY A 38 11.26 16.16 -34.67
C GLY A 38 10.83 17.60 -34.89
N ASN A 39 9.83 17.86 -35.71
CA ASN A 39 9.30 19.23 -35.94
C ASN A 39 8.22 19.55 -34.91
N LEU A 40 8.22 20.80 -34.42
CA LEU A 40 7.31 21.30 -33.39
C LEU A 40 6.21 22.15 -34.02
N GLY A 41 4.96 21.75 -33.91
CA GLY A 41 3.78 22.43 -34.45
C GLY A 41 2.57 21.54 -34.45
N ASN A 42 1.40 22.06 -34.85
CA ASN A 42 0.19 21.25 -34.87
C ASN A 42 0.26 20.13 -35.92
N PHE A 43 1.00 20.35 -37.02
CA PHE A 43 1.21 19.37 -38.10
C PHE A 43 2.60 19.50 -38.69
N ALA A 44 3.21 18.41 -39.05
CA ALA A 44 4.48 18.43 -39.77
C ALA A 44 4.25 18.67 -41.28
N VAL A 45 3.32 17.98 -41.91
CA VAL A 45 3.01 18.10 -43.33
C VAL A 45 1.53 18.47 -43.55
N MET A 46 1.30 19.50 -44.34
CA MET A 46 -0.02 19.90 -44.79
C MET A 46 -0.03 20.18 -46.29
N ALA A 47 -0.90 19.52 -47.02
CA ALA A 47 -1.10 19.76 -48.46
C ALA A 47 -2.46 20.41 -48.70
N GLY A 48 -2.44 21.64 -49.14
CA GLY A 48 -3.49 22.49 -49.72
C GLY A 48 -4.86 22.60 -49.06
N LEU A 49 -5.42 23.81 -49.08
CA LEU A 49 -6.74 24.08 -48.52
C LEU A 49 -7.93 23.64 -49.40
N ASN A 50 -7.74 23.35 -50.68
CA ASN A 50 -8.85 23.10 -51.60
C ASN A 50 -8.69 21.92 -52.57
N GLU A 51 -7.48 21.43 -52.93
CA GLU A 51 -7.26 20.32 -53.86
C GLU A 51 -5.87 19.68 -53.75
N GLY A 52 -5.20 19.83 -52.63
CA GLY A 52 -3.87 19.27 -52.43
C GLY A 52 -3.90 17.74 -52.34
N THR A 53 -2.90 17.09 -52.89
CA THR A 53 -2.73 15.64 -52.76
C THR A 53 -1.41 15.32 -52.08
N ILE A 54 -1.42 14.31 -51.23
CA ILE A 54 -0.21 13.75 -50.64
C ILE A 54 0.01 12.38 -51.29
N THR A 55 1.21 12.11 -51.80
CA THR A 55 1.60 10.82 -52.36
C THR A 55 2.88 10.36 -51.70
N LEU A 56 2.84 9.18 -51.12
CA LEU A 56 3.95 8.56 -50.38
C LEU A 56 4.36 7.25 -51.07
N SER A 57 5.67 7.01 -51.19
CA SER A 57 6.23 5.80 -51.79
C SER A 57 7.66 5.59 -51.35
N GLY A 58 8.27 4.45 -51.67
CA GLY A 58 9.66 4.14 -51.34
C GLY A 58 9.94 4.26 -49.84
N ASP A 59 11.10 4.80 -49.49
CA ASP A 59 11.54 4.99 -48.10
C ASP A 59 11.06 6.31 -47.46
N ALA A 60 9.83 6.71 -47.72
CA ALA A 60 9.23 7.90 -47.12
C ALA A 60 9.11 7.74 -45.60
N TYR A 61 9.77 8.62 -44.83
CA TYR A 61 9.75 8.60 -43.35
C TYR A 61 9.13 9.90 -42.82
N ILE A 62 7.90 9.85 -42.30
CA ILE A 62 7.21 10.96 -41.65
C ILE A 62 6.67 10.45 -40.33
N TYR A 63 7.43 10.66 -39.28
CA TYR A 63 7.09 10.11 -37.96
C TYR A 63 7.83 10.84 -36.82
N GLY A 64 7.24 10.90 -35.65
CA GLY A 64 7.87 11.47 -34.46
C GLY A 64 7.91 13.01 -34.46
N ASN A 65 6.93 13.66 -35.07
CA ASN A 65 6.72 15.10 -34.95
C ASN A 65 5.77 15.40 -33.77
N ALA A 66 5.86 16.61 -33.18
CA ALA A 66 5.37 16.87 -31.83
C ALA A 66 3.86 16.64 -31.58
N ASN A 67 3.00 16.95 -32.52
CA ASN A 67 1.55 16.80 -32.35
C ASN A 67 0.91 15.87 -33.38
N ARG A 68 1.12 16.11 -34.64
CA ARG A 68 0.58 15.28 -35.74
C ARG A 68 1.55 15.26 -36.91
N ASP A 69 1.75 14.11 -37.50
CA ASP A 69 2.65 13.98 -38.65
C ASP A 69 2.01 14.52 -39.92
N ILE A 70 0.78 14.13 -40.22
CA ILE A 70 0.05 14.56 -41.42
C ILE A 70 -1.35 15.04 -41.04
N LEU A 71 -1.74 16.20 -41.51
CA LEU A 71 -3.10 16.74 -41.30
C LEU A 71 -4.13 16.02 -42.17
N ASN A 72 -5.16 15.49 -41.50
CA ASN A 72 -6.44 15.22 -42.15
C ASN A 72 -7.36 16.45 -41.99
N ASN A 73 -7.46 17.25 -43.04
CA ASN A 73 -8.50 18.26 -43.12
C ASN A 73 -9.60 17.71 -44.07
N SER A 74 -10.87 17.87 -43.70
CA SER A 74 -12.01 17.49 -44.54
C SER A 74 -11.99 18.06 -45.98
N ARG A 75 -11.01 18.90 -46.28
CA ARG A 75 -10.75 19.50 -47.60
C ARG A 75 -9.53 18.89 -48.34
N VAL A 76 -8.75 18.01 -47.67
CA VAL A 76 -7.67 17.25 -48.34
C VAL A 76 -8.24 15.94 -48.84
N ASN A 77 -8.48 15.85 -50.12
CA ASN A 77 -9.28 14.79 -50.71
C ASN A 77 -8.63 13.40 -50.67
N SER A 78 -7.31 13.28 -50.50
CA SER A 78 -6.69 11.94 -50.40
C SER A 78 -5.21 11.97 -50.05
N VAL A 79 -4.77 11.10 -49.16
CA VAL A 79 -3.37 10.67 -49.06
C VAL A 79 -3.24 9.36 -49.83
N TYR A 80 -2.39 9.35 -50.83
CA TYR A 80 -2.14 8.19 -51.67
C TYR A 80 -0.84 7.52 -51.27
N VAL A 81 -0.88 6.22 -51.00
CA VAL A 81 0.31 5.43 -50.66
C VAL A 81 0.56 4.41 -51.78
N LYS A 82 1.79 4.37 -52.25
CA LYS A 82 2.25 3.41 -53.24
C LYS A 82 2.95 2.27 -52.57
N CYS A 83 2.25 1.15 -52.36
CA CYS A 83 2.80 -0.08 -51.79
C CYS A 83 3.44 -1.00 -52.89
N PRO A 84 4.43 -1.79 -52.54
CA PRO A 84 5.10 -1.85 -51.26
C PRO A 84 5.93 -0.60 -50.96
N LEU A 85 5.96 -0.19 -49.71
CA LEU A 85 6.89 0.83 -49.22
C LEU A 85 8.29 0.24 -49.08
N GLY A 86 9.32 1.09 -49.13
CA GLY A 86 10.70 0.70 -48.86
C GLY A 86 10.92 0.19 -47.44
N GLU A 87 12.06 -0.43 -47.19
CA GLU A 87 12.37 -1.06 -45.89
C GLU A 87 12.43 -0.02 -44.73
N ASN A 88 12.87 1.20 -45.01
CA ASN A 88 13.03 2.26 -44.04
C ASN A 88 11.82 3.21 -43.94
N ALA A 89 10.72 2.91 -44.64
CA ALA A 89 9.52 3.75 -44.59
C ALA A 89 8.83 3.63 -43.22
N LYS A 90 8.43 4.79 -42.68
CA LYS A 90 7.60 4.89 -41.50
C LYS A 90 6.72 6.13 -41.60
N ILE A 91 5.42 5.94 -41.49
CA ILE A 91 4.45 7.02 -41.74
C ILE A 91 3.45 7.07 -40.58
N GLY A 92 3.44 8.17 -39.85
CA GLY A 92 2.47 8.45 -38.80
C GLY A 92 1.19 9.04 -39.34
N PHE A 93 0.04 8.66 -38.80
CA PHE A 93 -1.28 9.11 -39.20
C PHE A 93 -2.12 9.61 -38.05
N ASP A 94 -2.98 10.57 -38.34
CA ASP A 94 -4.17 10.82 -37.55
C ASP A 94 -5.14 9.62 -37.70
N PRO A 95 -5.74 9.06 -36.66
CA PRO A 95 -6.63 7.90 -36.72
C PRO A 95 -7.84 8.09 -37.67
N ASN A 96 -8.23 9.34 -37.94
CA ASN A 96 -9.33 9.64 -38.86
C ASN A 96 -8.89 9.77 -40.33
N LEU A 97 -7.61 9.55 -40.63
CA LEU A 97 -7.11 9.72 -42.00
C LEU A 97 -7.39 8.51 -42.87
N THR A 98 -8.09 8.72 -43.99
CA THR A 98 -8.28 7.67 -44.98
C THR A 98 -7.13 7.66 -45.99
N LEU A 99 -6.38 6.55 -46.03
CA LEU A 99 -5.35 6.36 -47.04
C LEU A 99 -5.90 5.68 -48.29
N LYS A 100 -5.49 6.19 -49.44
CA LYS A 100 -5.76 5.55 -50.75
C LYS A 100 -4.49 4.89 -51.28
N ILE A 101 -4.51 3.57 -51.44
CA ILE A 101 -3.43 2.82 -52.07
C ILE A 101 -3.61 2.89 -53.58
N THR A 102 -2.67 3.54 -54.27
CA THR A 102 -2.83 3.92 -55.70
C THR A 102 -2.19 2.96 -56.67
N THR A 103 -1.33 2.07 -56.23
CA THR A 103 -0.71 1.11 -57.11
C THR A 103 -0.47 -0.20 -56.40
N SER A 104 -0.38 -1.13 -57.00
CA SER A 104 -0.35 -2.53 -56.91
C SER A 104 -1.75 -3.07 -56.91
N SER A 105 -1.94 -3.81 -57.82
CA SER A 105 -2.92 -4.85 -57.86
C SER A 105 -2.85 -5.75 -56.62
N ASP A 106 -1.89 -5.58 -55.73
CA ASP A 106 -1.60 -6.53 -54.69
C ASP A 106 -1.99 -6.00 -53.27
N GLN A 107 -3.15 -6.46 -52.82
CA GLN A 107 -3.62 -6.34 -51.46
C GLN A 107 -2.58 -6.85 -50.45
N ALA A 108 -1.87 -7.94 -50.76
CA ALA A 108 -0.91 -8.58 -49.87
C ALA A 108 0.30 -7.67 -49.58
N ALA A 109 0.69 -6.82 -50.54
CA ALA A 109 1.78 -5.86 -50.32
C ALA A 109 1.42 -4.76 -49.33
N ALA A 110 0.17 -4.28 -49.32
CA ALA A 110 -0.31 -3.29 -48.38
C ALA A 110 -0.49 -3.93 -46.98
N ASP A 111 -1.03 -5.12 -46.92
CA ASP A 111 -1.20 -5.88 -45.68
C ASP A 111 0.16 -6.17 -45.04
N LYS A 112 1.17 -6.47 -45.86
CA LYS A 112 2.54 -6.66 -45.38
C LYS A 112 3.15 -5.36 -44.83
N ASP A 113 3.00 -4.25 -45.51
CA ASP A 113 3.50 -2.95 -45.04
C ASP A 113 2.85 -2.54 -43.71
N ILE A 114 1.56 -2.88 -43.50
CA ILE A 114 0.87 -2.71 -42.23
C ILE A 114 1.45 -3.65 -41.16
N ALA A 115 1.59 -4.92 -41.50
CA ALA A 115 2.14 -5.92 -40.59
C ALA A 115 3.62 -5.63 -40.21
N ASP A 116 4.40 -5.08 -41.15
CA ASP A 116 5.78 -4.66 -40.91
C ASP A 116 5.86 -3.35 -40.08
N GLY A 117 4.72 -2.76 -39.68
CA GLY A 117 4.68 -1.55 -38.87
C GLY A 117 5.12 -0.27 -39.58
N LYS A 118 5.08 -0.25 -40.91
CA LYS A 118 5.43 0.93 -41.71
C LYS A 118 4.36 2.01 -41.66
N PHE A 119 3.16 1.66 -41.23
CA PHE A 119 2.07 2.59 -40.92
C PHE A 119 1.87 2.65 -39.41
N VAL A 120 1.94 3.84 -38.83
CA VAL A 120 1.78 4.07 -37.39
C VAL A 120 0.66 5.06 -37.17
N VAL A 121 -0.35 4.66 -36.40
CA VAL A 121 -1.45 5.54 -36.02
C VAL A 121 -1.05 6.32 -34.77
N VAL A 122 -1.16 7.64 -34.80
CA VAL A 122 -0.77 8.53 -33.70
C VAL A 122 -1.91 9.53 -33.46
N PRO A 123 -2.37 9.77 -32.24
CA PRO A 123 -1.80 9.34 -30.95
C PRO A 123 -2.44 8.07 -30.35
N ASN A 124 -3.53 7.58 -30.89
CA ASN A 124 -4.32 6.52 -30.25
C ASN A 124 -4.53 5.34 -31.22
N ASP A 125 -3.75 4.35 -31.19
CA ASP A 125 -3.72 3.11 -32.00
C ASP A 125 -5.09 2.45 -32.34
N GLU A 126 -6.11 3.25 -32.73
CA GLU A 126 -7.46 2.72 -32.88
C GLU A 126 -7.64 1.87 -34.12
N HIS A 127 -7.33 2.35 -35.27
CA HIS A 127 -7.18 1.61 -36.53
C HIS A 127 -6.88 2.54 -37.70
N LEU A 128 -6.18 2.01 -38.67
CA LEU A 128 -5.89 2.67 -39.94
C LEU A 128 -6.85 2.15 -41.01
N THR A 129 -7.67 3.02 -41.60
CA THR A 129 -8.49 2.66 -42.73
C THR A 129 -7.72 2.96 -44.02
N VAL A 130 -7.38 1.93 -44.76
CA VAL A 130 -6.76 2.05 -46.08
C VAL A 130 -7.81 1.76 -47.17
N VAL A 131 -8.12 2.73 -47.98
CA VAL A 131 -9.12 2.61 -49.07
C VAL A 131 -8.39 2.36 -50.40
N ARG A 132 -8.67 1.21 -51.00
CA ARG A 132 -8.22 0.82 -52.31
C ARG A 132 -9.41 0.80 -53.26
N SER A 133 -9.35 1.38 -54.46
CA SER A 133 -10.42 1.44 -55.47
C SER A 133 -11.61 0.48 -55.25
N GLY A 134 -12.49 0.83 -54.32
CA GLY A 134 -13.69 0.08 -53.97
C GLY A 134 -13.61 -0.91 -52.81
N TYR A 135 -12.48 -1.06 -52.15
CA TYR A 135 -12.31 -1.92 -50.96
C TYR A 135 -11.69 -1.11 -49.82
N SER A 136 -12.22 -1.29 -48.62
CA SER A 136 -11.64 -0.75 -47.40
C SER A 136 -10.78 -1.81 -46.72
N LEU A 137 -9.53 -1.47 -46.48
CA LEU A 137 -8.63 -2.25 -45.65
C LEU A 137 -8.58 -1.65 -44.26
N TYR A 138 -8.89 -2.42 -43.28
CA TYR A 138 -8.74 -2.02 -41.87
C TYR A 138 -7.34 -2.40 -41.41
N GLY A 139 -6.60 -1.44 -40.84
CA GLY A 139 -5.38 -1.74 -40.12
C GLY A 139 -5.67 -2.69 -38.96
N SER A 140 -4.73 -3.54 -38.61
CA SER A 140 -4.90 -4.44 -37.49
C SER A 140 -4.84 -3.63 -36.19
N HIS A 141 -5.86 -3.73 -35.35
CA HIS A 141 -5.82 -3.29 -33.97
C HIS A 141 -4.74 -4.10 -33.22
N ARG A 142 -3.66 -3.44 -32.82
CA ARG A 142 -2.46 -4.13 -32.34
C ARG A 142 -1.81 -3.38 -31.21
N HIS A 143 -1.71 -4.02 -30.06
CA HIS A 143 -1.01 -3.53 -28.89
C HIS A 143 -0.53 -4.67 -28.00
N TYR A 144 0.27 -4.35 -26.98
CA TYR A 144 0.61 -5.29 -25.92
C TYR A 144 -0.59 -5.54 -25.00
N LEU A 145 -0.56 -6.59 -24.19
CA LEU A 145 -1.66 -6.92 -23.28
C LEU A 145 -1.95 -5.82 -22.28
N CYS A 146 -0.95 -5.06 -21.84
CA CYS A 146 -1.14 -3.89 -20.98
C CYS A 146 -1.84 -2.69 -21.66
N GLY A 147 -2.10 -2.76 -22.97
CA GLY A 147 -2.67 -1.68 -23.77
C GLY A 147 -1.62 -0.75 -24.39
N SER A 148 -0.34 -0.83 -23.99
CA SER A 148 0.72 0.00 -24.56
C SER A 148 0.97 -0.32 -26.05
N SER A 149 1.27 0.72 -26.82
CA SER A 149 1.62 0.57 -28.23
C SER A 149 3.08 0.16 -28.48
N ASP A 150 3.97 0.47 -27.56
CA ASP A 150 5.42 0.33 -27.70
C ASP A 150 6.09 -0.50 -26.59
N ASN A 151 5.37 -0.82 -25.54
CA ASN A 151 5.84 -1.49 -24.33
C ASN A 151 6.89 -0.68 -23.53
N GLU A 152 7.08 0.60 -23.81
CA GLU A 152 7.97 1.44 -23.03
C GLU A 152 7.41 1.61 -21.60
N GLY A 153 8.24 1.36 -20.60
CA GLY A 153 7.88 1.46 -19.19
C GLY A 153 6.99 0.33 -18.66
N CYS A 154 6.58 -0.64 -19.49
CA CYS A 154 5.84 -1.80 -19.01
C CYS A 154 6.81 -2.80 -18.34
N THR A 155 6.54 -3.11 -17.08
CA THR A 155 7.34 -4.08 -16.29
C THR A 155 6.73 -5.48 -16.27
N LEU A 156 5.65 -5.71 -17.03
CA LEU A 156 4.98 -7.00 -17.08
C LEU A 156 5.72 -7.98 -18.01
N ASP A 157 6.31 -9.01 -17.45
CA ASP A 157 7.02 -10.06 -18.21
C ASP A 157 6.14 -10.68 -19.31
N THR A 158 4.85 -10.84 -19.05
CA THR A 158 3.86 -11.36 -20.00
C THR A 158 3.69 -10.48 -21.24
N CYS A 159 3.91 -9.18 -21.13
CA CYS A 159 3.91 -8.27 -22.28
C CYS A 159 5.20 -8.42 -23.10
N ALA A 160 6.34 -8.52 -22.45
CA ALA A 160 7.64 -8.67 -23.10
C ALA A 160 7.73 -9.99 -23.89
N GLU A 161 7.24 -11.10 -23.32
CA GLU A 161 7.23 -12.42 -23.97
C GLU A 161 6.22 -12.52 -25.12
N ALA A 162 5.04 -11.90 -24.96
CA ALA A 162 3.95 -12.02 -25.93
C ALA A 162 4.11 -11.12 -27.16
N GLY A 163 4.93 -10.06 -27.08
CA GLY A 163 5.03 -9.04 -28.11
C GLY A 163 3.66 -8.37 -28.40
N LYS A 164 3.61 -7.54 -29.42
CA LYS A 164 2.33 -6.96 -29.89
C LYS A 164 1.42 -8.05 -30.45
N THR A 165 0.18 -8.07 -29.98
CA THR A 165 -0.83 -9.01 -30.46
C THR A 165 -1.83 -8.32 -31.38
N VAL A 166 -2.32 -9.05 -32.39
CA VAL A 166 -3.37 -8.60 -33.31
C VAL A 166 -4.71 -8.99 -32.74
N PHE A 167 -5.64 -8.05 -32.73
CA PHE A 167 -7.01 -8.24 -32.26
C PHE A 167 -7.98 -8.17 -33.43
N THR A 168 -8.98 -9.03 -33.43
CA THR A 168 -10.07 -9.06 -34.40
C THR A 168 -11.20 -8.15 -33.94
N GLU A 169 -11.78 -7.38 -34.85
CA GLU A 169 -12.92 -6.52 -34.55
C GLU A 169 -14.12 -7.31 -34.03
N TRP A 170 -14.73 -6.81 -32.96
CA TRP A 170 -16.02 -7.27 -32.45
C TRP A 170 -17.04 -6.15 -32.54
N SER A 171 -17.91 -6.22 -33.55
CA SER A 171 -18.89 -5.17 -33.87
C SER A 171 -20.29 -5.41 -33.29
N SER A 172 -20.49 -6.49 -32.51
CA SER A 172 -21.79 -6.73 -31.86
C SER A 172 -22.04 -5.71 -30.75
N SER A 173 -23.22 -5.09 -30.77
CA SER A 173 -23.66 -4.16 -29.72
C SER A 173 -24.42 -4.84 -28.56
N THR A 174 -24.62 -6.16 -28.62
CA THR A 174 -25.46 -6.89 -27.64
C THR A 174 -24.80 -8.14 -27.05
N THR A 175 -23.70 -8.60 -27.60
CA THR A 175 -22.98 -9.80 -27.17
C THR A 175 -21.49 -9.56 -27.03
N LEU A 176 -20.79 -10.41 -26.25
CA LEU A 176 -19.34 -10.50 -26.20
C LEU A 176 -18.85 -11.77 -26.90
N PRO A 177 -17.57 -11.80 -27.38
CA PRO A 177 -16.97 -13.01 -27.91
C PRO A 177 -16.85 -14.07 -26.80
N THR A 178 -17.19 -15.31 -27.13
CA THR A 178 -17.09 -16.47 -26.23
C THR A 178 -16.26 -17.60 -26.79
N THR A 179 -15.89 -17.50 -28.08
CA THR A 179 -14.98 -18.44 -28.76
C THR A 179 -13.54 -17.99 -28.60
N GLU A 180 -12.60 -18.95 -28.66
CA GLU A 180 -11.18 -18.67 -28.56
C GLU A 180 -10.73 -17.58 -29.55
N GLY A 181 -9.98 -16.61 -29.06
CA GLY A 181 -9.47 -15.51 -29.87
C GLY A 181 -9.14 -14.25 -29.10
N LYS A 182 -8.66 -13.26 -29.84
CA LYS A 182 -8.35 -11.92 -29.36
C LYS A 182 -9.21 -10.92 -30.10
N TYR A 183 -10.02 -10.17 -29.37
CA TYR A 183 -11.03 -9.30 -29.91
C TYR A 183 -10.90 -7.88 -29.35
N TYR A 184 -11.24 -6.86 -30.16
CA TYR A 184 -11.40 -5.51 -29.69
C TYR A 184 -12.82 -4.99 -30.00
N LEU A 185 -13.37 -4.20 -29.11
CA LEU A 185 -14.67 -3.60 -29.31
C LEU A 185 -14.57 -2.42 -30.32
N SER A 186 -15.48 -2.36 -31.26
CA SER A 186 -15.66 -1.20 -32.16
C SER A 186 -16.84 -0.31 -31.77
N GLY A 187 -17.50 -0.59 -30.65
CA GLY A 187 -18.60 0.19 -30.11
C GLY A 187 -19.03 -0.28 -28.73
N ASN A 188 -19.92 0.48 -28.09
CA ASN A 188 -20.49 0.09 -26.81
C ASN A 188 -21.35 -1.17 -26.94
N VAL A 189 -21.29 -2.02 -25.92
CA VAL A 189 -22.05 -3.29 -25.86
C VAL A 189 -23.04 -3.24 -24.71
N THR A 190 -24.30 -3.60 -24.97
CA THR A 190 -25.32 -3.75 -23.92
C THR A 190 -25.79 -5.19 -23.88
N LEU A 191 -25.33 -5.93 -22.87
CA LEU A 191 -25.59 -7.34 -22.71
C LEU A 191 -27.04 -7.58 -22.30
N SER A 192 -27.79 -8.35 -23.08
CA SER A 192 -29.12 -8.87 -22.75
C SER A 192 -29.08 -10.33 -22.30
N GLU A 193 -28.03 -11.06 -22.66
CA GLU A 193 -27.77 -12.44 -22.33
C GLU A 193 -26.39 -12.58 -21.70
N ARG A 194 -26.21 -13.64 -20.92
CA ARG A 194 -25.00 -13.93 -20.17
C ARG A 194 -23.93 -14.53 -21.06
N PRO A 195 -22.78 -13.88 -21.25
CA PRO A 195 -21.61 -14.51 -21.87
C PRO A 195 -21.04 -15.59 -20.97
N VAL A 196 -20.79 -16.78 -21.52
CA VAL A 196 -20.16 -17.90 -20.80
C VAL A 196 -18.84 -18.22 -21.49
N ILE A 197 -17.75 -17.92 -20.80
CA ILE A 197 -16.38 -18.11 -21.31
C ILE A 197 -15.90 -19.51 -20.93
N LYS A 198 -15.81 -20.39 -21.91
CA LYS A 198 -15.30 -21.76 -21.76
C LYS A 198 -13.94 -21.97 -22.45
N GLU A 199 -13.53 -21.01 -23.24
CA GLU A 199 -12.28 -21.01 -24.01
C GLU A 199 -11.40 -19.79 -23.65
N ASN A 200 -10.25 -19.65 -24.29
CA ASN A 200 -9.34 -18.52 -24.03
C ASN A 200 -9.78 -17.31 -24.86
N VAL A 201 -10.36 -16.34 -24.22
CA VAL A 201 -10.82 -15.08 -24.83
C VAL A 201 -10.01 -13.93 -24.30
N THR A 202 -9.42 -13.14 -25.19
CA THR A 202 -8.80 -11.85 -24.87
C THR A 202 -9.67 -10.74 -25.46
N LEU A 203 -10.11 -9.81 -24.63
CA LEU A 203 -10.98 -8.70 -25.01
C LEU A 203 -10.31 -7.36 -24.70
N CYS A 204 -10.03 -6.57 -25.73
CA CYS A 204 -9.70 -5.17 -25.57
C CYS A 204 -11.00 -4.34 -25.59
N LEU A 205 -11.22 -3.58 -24.52
CA LEU A 205 -12.40 -2.70 -24.43
C LEU A 205 -12.29 -1.52 -25.40
N ASN A 206 -11.07 -1.14 -25.79
CA ASN A 206 -10.82 -0.06 -26.77
C ASN A 206 -11.60 1.25 -26.43
N GLY A 207 -11.62 1.61 -25.15
CA GLY A 207 -12.33 2.80 -24.66
C GLY A 207 -13.84 2.66 -24.52
N TYR A 208 -14.44 1.57 -25.03
CA TYR A 208 -15.89 1.39 -25.03
C TYR A 208 -16.42 0.78 -23.72
N THR A 209 -17.72 0.96 -23.53
CA THR A 209 -18.42 0.45 -22.35
C THR A 209 -19.19 -0.83 -22.67
N VAL A 210 -18.97 -1.86 -21.88
CA VAL A 210 -19.83 -3.04 -21.78
C VAL A 210 -20.78 -2.82 -20.62
N SER A 211 -22.07 -2.74 -20.88
CA SER A 211 -23.12 -2.55 -19.88
C SER A 211 -24.08 -3.75 -19.87
N ILE A 212 -24.87 -3.88 -18.80
CA ILE A 212 -25.92 -4.89 -18.69
C ILE A 212 -27.28 -4.22 -18.88
N ALA A 213 -28.12 -4.78 -19.75
CA ALA A 213 -29.46 -4.27 -19.99
C ALA A 213 -30.31 -4.30 -18.72
N SER A 214 -31.16 -3.29 -18.53
CA SER A 214 -32.03 -3.18 -17.35
C SER A 214 -32.89 -4.45 -17.15
N GLY A 215 -32.94 -4.94 -15.91
CA GLY A 215 -33.68 -6.13 -15.53
C GLY A 215 -33.11 -7.47 -16.04
N LYS A 216 -31.90 -7.47 -16.59
CA LYS A 216 -31.21 -8.68 -17.06
C LYS A 216 -30.11 -9.11 -16.08
N ALA A 217 -29.92 -10.43 -15.95
CA ALA A 217 -28.84 -11.02 -15.17
C ALA A 217 -27.70 -11.49 -16.11
N ALA A 218 -27.18 -10.57 -16.91
CA ALA A 218 -26.25 -10.84 -17.99
C ALA A 218 -24.77 -10.64 -17.60
N ASN A 219 -24.41 -10.96 -16.35
CA ASN A 219 -23.02 -10.93 -15.89
C ASN A 219 -22.13 -11.93 -16.64
N ILE A 220 -20.84 -11.64 -16.78
CA ILE A 220 -19.89 -12.50 -17.48
C ILE A 220 -19.54 -13.70 -16.60
N TRP A 221 -19.74 -14.93 -17.10
CA TRP A 221 -19.31 -16.16 -16.45
C TRP A 221 -18.04 -16.69 -17.08
N VAL A 222 -17.04 -16.96 -16.25
CA VAL A 222 -15.83 -17.69 -16.64
C VAL A 222 -15.98 -19.11 -16.11
N ASP A 223 -16.32 -20.04 -17.00
CA ASP A 223 -16.70 -21.41 -16.68
C ASP A 223 -15.72 -22.39 -17.34
N GLY A 224 -14.52 -22.49 -16.82
CA GLY A 224 -13.45 -23.36 -17.28
C GLY A 224 -12.52 -22.74 -18.32
N GLY A 225 -12.88 -21.62 -18.94
CA GLY A 225 -12.02 -20.88 -19.86
C GLY A 225 -11.19 -19.81 -19.16
N LYS A 226 -10.45 -19.04 -19.96
CA LYS A 226 -9.67 -17.89 -19.50
C LYS A 226 -10.17 -16.62 -20.19
N LEU A 227 -10.64 -15.67 -19.41
CA LEU A 227 -10.95 -14.32 -19.88
C LEU A 227 -9.77 -13.38 -19.58
N THR A 228 -9.26 -12.71 -20.60
CA THR A 228 -8.29 -11.63 -20.44
C THR A 228 -8.94 -10.33 -20.87
N ILE A 229 -8.96 -9.33 -20.00
CA ILE A 229 -9.50 -7.99 -20.30
C ILE A 229 -8.34 -7.01 -20.33
N THR A 230 -8.28 -6.21 -21.38
CA THR A 230 -7.35 -5.09 -21.54
C THR A 230 -8.08 -3.88 -22.11
N ASP A 231 -7.44 -2.71 -22.06
CA ASP A 231 -8.01 -1.49 -22.62
C ASP A 231 -6.88 -0.56 -23.07
N CYS A 232 -6.69 -0.42 -24.38
CA CYS A 232 -5.63 0.41 -24.94
C CYS A 232 -5.93 1.92 -24.89
N GLN A 233 -7.19 2.31 -24.66
CA GLN A 233 -7.59 3.71 -24.56
C GLN A 233 -7.67 4.20 -23.09
N GLY A 234 -7.63 3.31 -22.12
CA GLY A 234 -7.69 3.64 -20.70
C GLY A 234 -9.06 4.14 -20.19
N THR A 235 -10.08 4.21 -21.05
CA THR A 235 -11.42 4.72 -20.72
C THR A 235 -12.52 3.66 -20.76
N GLY A 236 -12.17 2.45 -21.23
CA GLY A 236 -13.09 1.32 -21.37
C GLY A 236 -13.64 0.84 -20.04
N LYS A 237 -14.91 0.40 -20.03
CA LYS A 237 -15.61 0.03 -18.81
C LYS A 237 -16.43 -1.25 -18.96
N LEU A 238 -16.44 -2.04 -17.88
CA LEU A 238 -17.48 -3.01 -17.61
C LEU A 238 -18.37 -2.40 -16.52
N LYS A 239 -19.62 -2.06 -16.85
CA LYS A 239 -20.53 -1.29 -16.00
C LYS A 239 -21.79 -2.06 -15.64
N GLY A 240 -22.03 -2.19 -14.33
CA GLY A 240 -23.25 -2.79 -13.78
C GLY A 240 -24.48 -1.87 -13.87
N PRO A 241 -25.67 -2.45 -13.67
CA PRO A 241 -26.94 -1.69 -13.65
C PRO A 241 -27.21 -1.01 -12.28
N GLY A 242 -26.26 -1.07 -11.36
CA GLY A 242 -26.38 -0.71 -9.95
C GLY A 242 -26.00 -1.90 -9.07
N LYS A 243 -25.48 -1.71 -7.91
CA LYS A 243 -24.81 -2.68 -7.01
C LYS A 243 -25.59 -3.98 -6.65
N GLU A 244 -26.23 -4.60 -7.62
CA GLU A 244 -27.07 -5.81 -7.43
C GLU A 244 -26.50 -7.06 -8.10
N LEU A 245 -25.72 -6.91 -9.18
CA LEU A 245 -25.20 -8.03 -9.96
C LEU A 245 -23.69 -8.18 -9.77
N VAL A 246 -23.17 -9.36 -10.14
CA VAL A 246 -21.74 -9.63 -10.26
C VAL A 246 -21.25 -9.14 -11.62
N GLY A 247 -20.07 -8.54 -11.70
CA GLY A 247 -19.44 -8.14 -12.98
C GLY A 247 -18.87 -9.36 -13.70
N VAL A 248 -17.76 -9.89 -13.21
CA VAL A 248 -17.15 -11.13 -13.71
C VAL A 248 -17.21 -12.20 -12.62
N ASP A 249 -17.72 -13.36 -12.97
CA ASP A 249 -17.95 -14.49 -12.07
C ASP A 249 -17.13 -15.70 -12.50
N ILE A 250 -16.06 -16.00 -11.79
CA ILE A 250 -15.19 -17.16 -12.01
C ILE A 250 -15.72 -18.31 -11.18
N ARG A 251 -16.29 -19.33 -11.83
CA ARG A 251 -17.19 -20.29 -11.21
C ARG A 251 -16.59 -21.62 -10.79
N ASN A 252 -15.43 -21.96 -11.33
CA ASN A 252 -14.80 -23.25 -11.04
C ASN A 252 -13.27 -23.14 -11.07
N SER A 253 -12.61 -24.19 -10.62
CA SER A 253 -11.13 -24.22 -10.46
C SER A 253 -10.35 -24.13 -11.78
N ALA A 254 -10.99 -24.40 -12.93
CA ALA A 254 -10.36 -24.26 -14.24
C ALA A 254 -10.54 -22.86 -14.85
N GLY A 255 -11.48 -22.06 -14.30
CA GLY A 255 -11.73 -20.69 -14.77
C GLY A 255 -10.64 -19.72 -14.36
N ALA A 256 -10.26 -18.84 -15.28
CA ALA A 256 -9.23 -17.81 -15.01
C ALA A 256 -9.64 -16.43 -15.55
N LEU A 257 -9.36 -15.38 -14.78
CA LEU A 257 -9.46 -13.99 -15.22
C LEU A 257 -8.10 -13.31 -15.11
N ASN A 258 -7.70 -12.65 -16.20
CA ASN A 258 -6.57 -11.73 -16.20
C ASN A 258 -7.09 -10.33 -16.53
N LEU A 259 -6.85 -9.35 -15.66
CA LEU A 259 -7.20 -7.96 -15.88
C LEU A 259 -5.93 -7.13 -16.07
N TYR A 260 -5.73 -6.60 -17.26
CA TYR A 260 -4.61 -5.71 -17.61
C TYR A 260 -5.02 -4.25 -17.67
N GLY A 261 -6.29 -3.95 -17.96
CA GLY A 261 -6.77 -2.57 -18.09
C GLY A 261 -8.29 -2.50 -18.12
N GLY A 262 -8.82 -1.28 -18.17
CA GLY A 262 -10.25 -0.98 -18.11
C GLY A 262 -10.77 -0.84 -16.68
N THR A 263 -12.00 -0.39 -16.55
CA THR A 263 -12.67 -0.14 -15.26
C THR A 263 -13.84 -1.10 -15.06
N ILE A 264 -13.93 -1.74 -13.90
CA ILE A 264 -15.10 -2.55 -13.49
C ILE A 264 -15.85 -1.81 -12.40
N THR A 265 -17.11 -1.42 -12.67
CA THR A 265 -17.86 -0.50 -11.80
C THR A 265 -19.34 -0.82 -11.69
N ASP A 266 -19.98 -0.34 -10.62
CA ASP A 266 -21.41 -0.41 -10.35
C ASP A 266 -21.97 -1.82 -10.15
N PHE A 267 -21.18 -2.76 -9.63
CA PHE A 267 -21.59 -4.13 -9.33
C PHE A 267 -21.74 -4.39 -7.82
N LEU A 268 -22.44 -5.48 -7.48
CA LEU A 268 -22.44 -6.07 -6.13
C LEU A 268 -21.02 -6.58 -5.80
N TYR A 269 -20.48 -7.41 -6.68
CA TYR A 269 -19.08 -7.81 -6.70
C TYR A 269 -18.52 -7.43 -8.07
N GLY A 270 -17.50 -6.60 -8.12
CA GLY A 270 -16.82 -6.30 -9.37
C GLY A 270 -16.31 -7.60 -10.00
N ILE A 271 -15.58 -8.38 -9.20
CA ILE A 271 -15.13 -9.73 -9.52
C ILE A 271 -15.56 -10.67 -8.39
N ARG A 272 -16.16 -11.81 -8.73
CA ARG A 272 -16.39 -12.92 -7.83
C ARG A 272 -15.59 -14.14 -8.29
N ASN A 273 -14.68 -14.62 -7.46
CA ASN A 273 -13.87 -15.81 -7.70
C ASN A 273 -14.28 -16.90 -6.70
N THR A 274 -14.96 -17.93 -7.16
CA THR A 274 -15.49 -19.01 -6.32
C THR A 274 -14.71 -20.32 -6.43
N GLY A 275 -13.45 -20.27 -6.84
CA GLY A 275 -12.57 -21.45 -6.85
C GLY A 275 -11.51 -21.45 -7.94
N GLY A 276 -11.58 -20.52 -8.91
CA GLY A 276 -10.60 -20.39 -9.98
C GLY A 276 -9.45 -19.45 -9.64
N SER A 277 -8.84 -18.86 -10.67
CA SER A 277 -7.74 -17.90 -10.53
C SER A 277 -8.12 -16.52 -11.07
N CYS A 278 -7.74 -15.49 -10.34
CA CYS A 278 -7.87 -14.09 -10.74
C CYS A 278 -6.54 -13.40 -10.63
N SER A 279 -6.05 -12.80 -11.71
CA SER A 279 -4.81 -12.04 -11.73
C SER A 279 -5.08 -10.61 -12.19
N LEU A 280 -4.74 -9.65 -11.33
CA LEU A 280 -4.84 -8.22 -11.60
C LEU A 280 -3.42 -7.70 -11.93
N TYR A 281 -3.19 -7.37 -13.17
CA TYR A 281 -1.94 -6.76 -13.65
C TYR A 281 -2.08 -5.24 -13.78
N GLY A 282 -3.32 -4.75 -13.88
CA GLY A 282 -3.69 -3.36 -14.01
C GLY A 282 -5.20 -3.21 -13.96
N GLY A 283 -5.72 -2.07 -14.45
CA GLY A 283 -7.15 -1.75 -14.42
C GLY A 283 -7.63 -1.24 -13.06
N VAL A 284 -8.90 -0.86 -13.02
CA VAL A 284 -9.52 -0.22 -11.85
C VAL A 284 -10.82 -0.91 -11.47
N LEU A 285 -10.93 -1.34 -10.23
CA LEU A 285 -12.20 -1.80 -9.64
C LEU A 285 -12.73 -0.70 -8.72
N THR A 286 -13.80 -0.02 -9.12
CA THR A 286 -14.31 1.15 -8.41
C THR A 286 -15.83 1.21 -8.38
N GLY A 287 -16.40 1.84 -7.35
CA GLY A 287 -17.86 2.04 -7.26
C GLY A 287 -18.68 0.77 -7.05
N ASN A 288 -18.05 -0.40 -6.85
CA ASN A 288 -18.74 -1.65 -6.56
C ASN A 288 -19.11 -1.71 -5.06
N ARG A 289 -19.99 -2.64 -4.68
CA ARG A 289 -20.23 -2.90 -3.26
C ARG A 289 -19.04 -3.61 -2.62
N VAL A 290 -18.45 -4.57 -3.34
CA VAL A 290 -17.15 -5.19 -3.03
C VAL A 290 -16.34 -5.24 -4.32
N GLY A 291 -15.09 -4.81 -4.29
CA GLY A 291 -14.21 -4.86 -5.45
C GLY A 291 -13.98 -6.30 -5.90
N VAL A 292 -13.40 -7.14 -5.03
CA VAL A 292 -13.15 -8.57 -5.29
C VAL A 292 -13.68 -9.42 -4.13
N TYR A 293 -14.55 -10.38 -4.42
CA TYR A 293 -14.94 -11.46 -3.53
C TYR A 293 -14.17 -12.72 -3.93
N ASN A 294 -13.25 -13.19 -3.09
CA ASN A 294 -12.34 -14.27 -3.40
C ASN A 294 -12.47 -15.46 -2.44
N THR A 295 -12.80 -16.63 -2.97
CA THR A 295 -12.71 -17.92 -2.29
C THR A 295 -11.77 -18.90 -3.01
N GLY A 296 -11.19 -18.48 -4.16
CA GLY A 296 -10.18 -19.19 -4.94
C GLY A 296 -8.79 -18.57 -4.78
N ALA A 297 -8.07 -18.42 -5.88
CA ALA A 297 -6.75 -17.78 -5.90
C ALA A 297 -6.84 -16.38 -6.53
N LEU A 298 -6.38 -15.37 -5.79
CA LEU A 298 -6.25 -13.99 -6.23
C LEU A 298 -4.78 -13.58 -6.20
N ALA A 299 -4.28 -13.05 -7.30
CA ALA A 299 -2.96 -12.42 -7.37
C ALA A 299 -3.09 -10.98 -7.89
N MET A 300 -2.50 -10.03 -7.20
CA MET A 300 -2.48 -8.62 -7.60
C MET A 300 -1.04 -8.19 -7.84
N TYR A 301 -0.71 -7.96 -9.09
CA TYR A 301 0.60 -7.50 -9.57
C TYR A 301 0.61 -5.99 -9.82
N GLY A 302 -0.57 -5.36 -9.86
CA GLY A 302 -0.77 -3.94 -10.09
C GLY A 302 -2.26 -3.61 -10.17
N GLY A 303 -2.59 -2.37 -10.56
CA GLY A 303 -3.97 -1.85 -10.65
C GLY A 303 -4.50 -1.32 -9.33
N ASP A 304 -5.74 -0.83 -9.38
CA ASP A 304 -6.36 -0.10 -8.29
C ASP A 304 -7.70 -0.71 -7.88
N ILE A 305 -7.87 -0.98 -6.59
CA ILE A 305 -9.16 -1.34 -5.98
C ILE A 305 -9.57 -0.17 -5.10
N THR A 306 -10.48 0.67 -5.59
CA THR A 306 -10.73 1.97 -4.97
C THR A 306 -12.21 2.35 -4.94
N GLU A 307 -12.61 3.12 -3.93
CA GLU A 307 -13.97 3.68 -3.82
C GLU A 307 -15.09 2.64 -3.89
N ASN A 308 -14.79 1.38 -3.55
CA ASN A 308 -15.81 0.35 -3.38
C ASN A 308 -16.43 0.44 -1.99
N GLY A 309 -17.72 0.10 -1.85
CA GLY A 309 -18.30 0.13 -0.52
C GLY A 309 -19.79 -0.06 -0.43
N GLY A 310 -20.20 -0.46 0.79
CA GLY A 310 -21.58 -0.74 1.18
C GLY A 310 -21.65 -1.52 2.48
N PHE A 311 -22.81 -2.08 2.78
CA PHE A 311 -23.05 -2.93 3.96
C PHE A 311 -22.37 -4.30 3.79
N CYS A 312 -21.08 -4.37 4.00
CA CYS A 312 -20.26 -5.58 3.80
C CYS A 312 -18.98 -5.49 4.62
N SER A 313 -18.27 -6.61 4.77
CA SER A 313 -16.87 -6.66 5.14
C SER A 313 -16.01 -6.83 3.88
N GLY A 314 -14.78 -6.34 3.88
CA GLY A 314 -13.88 -6.42 2.74
C GLY A 314 -14.39 -5.62 1.54
N ALA A 315 -14.69 -4.32 1.73
CA ALA A 315 -15.21 -3.50 0.63
C ALA A 315 -14.27 -3.45 -0.57
N GLY A 316 -12.95 -3.38 -0.35
CA GLY A 316 -11.96 -3.59 -1.40
C GLY A 316 -11.88 -5.05 -1.79
N VAL A 317 -11.45 -5.92 -0.86
CA VAL A 317 -11.26 -7.36 -1.06
C VAL A 317 -11.83 -8.15 0.11
N TYR A 318 -12.76 -9.04 -0.16
CA TYR A 318 -13.15 -10.12 0.76
C TYR A 318 -12.37 -11.37 0.38
N ASN A 319 -11.51 -11.88 1.27
CA ASN A 319 -10.69 -13.06 1.02
C ASN A 319 -10.97 -14.18 2.01
N SER A 320 -11.46 -15.31 1.53
CA SER A 320 -11.52 -16.59 2.26
C SER A 320 -10.78 -17.72 1.53
N GLY A 321 -10.14 -17.40 0.39
CA GLY A 321 -9.24 -18.27 -0.33
C GLY A 321 -7.77 -17.86 -0.14
N SER A 322 -7.00 -17.85 -1.21
CA SER A 322 -5.64 -17.30 -1.21
C SER A 322 -5.59 -15.96 -1.93
N PHE A 323 -4.96 -14.98 -1.31
CA PHE A 323 -4.68 -13.68 -1.91
C PHE A 323 -3.19 -13.37 -1.80
N THR A 324 -2.54 -13.10 -2.93
CA THR A 324 -1.16 -12.60 -2.93
C THR A 324 -1.12 -11.23 -3.62
N MET A 325 -0.65 -10.22 -2.89
CA MET A 325 -0.44 -8.87 -3.40
C MET A 325 1.05 -8.62 -3.57
N TYR A 326 1.49 -8.46 -4.82
CA TYR A 326 2.87 -8.13 -5.18
C TYR A 326 3.07 -6.63 -5.34
N ASP A 327 2.04 -5.94 -5.84
CA ASP A 327 2.02 -4.48 -6.04
C ASP A 327 0.57 -4.00 -6.28
N GLY A 328 0.38 -2.69 -6.49
CA GLY A 328 -0.92 -2.06 -6.70
C GLY A 328 -1.45 -1.33 -5.47
N THR A 329 -2.67 -0.80 -5.58
CA THR A 329 -3.27 -0.01 -4.50
C THR A 329 -4.67 -0.49 -4.12
N ILE A 330 -4.95 -0.54 -2.81
CA ILE A 330 -6.29 -0.75 -2.25
C ILE A 330 -6.59 0.47 -1.38
N THR A 331 -7.44 1.38 -1.89
CA THR A 331 -7.59 2.69 -1.27
C THR A 331 -9.03 3.22 -1.32
N LYS A 332 -9.41 4.06 -0.35
CA LYS A 332 -10.73 4.72 -0.30
C LYS A 332 -11.94 3.77 -0.34
N ASN A 333 -11.75 2.51 0.01
CA ASN A 333 -12.85 1.56 0.13
C ASN A 333 -13.53 1.74 1.49
N HIS A 334 -14.86 1.56 1.55
CA HIS A 334 -15.66 1.88 2.72
C HIS A 334 -16.60 0.74 3.12
N ALA A 335 -16.27 0.04 4.21
CA ALA A 335 -17.10 -1.01 4.78
C ALA A 335 -18.06 -0.43 5.84
N VAL A 336 -19.34 -0.34 5.49
CA VAL A 336 -20.39 0.18 6.36
C VAL A 336 -20.87 -0.90 7.32
N ARG A 337 -21.26 -0.51 8.53
CA ARG A 337 -21.87 -1.39 9.53
C ARG A 337 -23.08 -2.15 8.97
N SER A 338 -23.06 -3.47 9.11
CA SER A 338 -24.20 -4.34 8.87
C SER A 338 -24.44 -5.26 10.08
N THR A 339 -25.54 -6.00 10.09
CA THR A 339 -25.83 -7.00 11.14
C THR A 339 -24.76 -8.10 11.21
N SER A 340 -23.95 -8.27 10.17
CA SER A 340 -22.96 -9.34 10.02
C SER A 340 -21.54 -8.83 9.69
N GLY A 341 -21.24 -7.52 9.82
CA GLY A 341 -19.90 -7.05 9.48
C GLY A 341 -19.76 -5.53 9.36
N GLY A 342 -18.79 -5.11 8.60
CA GLY A 342 -18.31 -3.73 8.46
C GLY A 342 -16.81 -3.66 8.77
N TYR A 343 -16.12 -4.81 8.66
CA TYR A 343 -14.70 -4.97 8.97
C TYR A 343 -13.86 -4.96 7.69
N GLY A 344 -12.64 -4.45 7.77
CA GLY A 344 -11.69 -4.45 6.68
C GLY A 344 -12.19 -3.65 5.48
N GLY A 345 -12.24 -2.31 5.62
CA GLY A 345 -12.59 -1.44 4.50
C GLY A 345 -11.75 -1.73 3.27
N GLY A 346 -10.43 -1.91 3.45
CA GLY A 346 -9.52 -2.38 2.42
C GLY A 346 -9.67 -3.88 2.16
N VAL A 347 -9.30 -4.71 3.16
CA VAL A 347 -9.26 -6.18 3.06
C VAL A 347 -9.87 -6.81 4.30
N TYR A 348 -10.79 -7.74 4.11
CA TYR A 348 -11.24 -8.67 5.15
C TYR A 348 -10.71 -10.06 4.82
N ASN A 349 -9.87 -10.62 5.70
CA ASN A 349 -9.15 -11.87 5.45
C ASN A 349 -9.51 -12.94 6.47
N THR A 350 -10.10 -14.02 6.00
CA THR A 350 -10.33 -15.27 6.74
C THR A 350 -9.58 -16.46 6.14
N GLY A 351 -8.93 -16.26 4.98
CA GLY A 351 -8.08 -17.24 4.31
C GLY A 351 -6.60 -16.91 4.42
N ASP A 352 -5.84 -17.22 3.39
CA ASP A 352 -4.42 -16.90 3.30
C ASP A 352 -4.22 -15.56 2.59
N PHE A 353 -3.58 -14.60 3.25
CA PHE A 353 -3.18 -13.33 2.63
C PHE A 353 -1.67 -13.15 2.71
N THR A 354 -1.02 -13.06 1.56
CA THR A 354 0.41 -12.74 1.45
C THR A 354 0.58 -11.38 0.79
N MET A 355 1.20 -10.43 1.48
CA MET A 355 1.53 -9.12 0.92
C MET A 355 3.04 -8.98 0.77
N ARG A 356 3.50 -8.82 -0.48
CA ARG A 356 4.93 -8.72 -0.87
C ARG A 356 5.31 -7.32 -1.34
N GLY A 357 4.33 -6.45 -1.50
CA GLY A 357 4.47 -5.07 -1.93
C GLY A 357 3.12 -4.40 -2.05
N GLY A 358 3.09 -3.16 -2.57
CA GLY A 358 1.89 -2.37 -2.76
C GLY A 358 1.43 -1.62 -1.51
N SER A 359 0.23 -1.04 -1.58
CA SER A 359 -0.29 -0.18 -0.52
C SER A 359 -1.78 -0.39 -0.23
N ILE A 360 -2.14 -0.37 1.05
CA ILE A 360 -3.51 -0.40 1.56
C ILE A 360 -3.70 0.84 2.44
N THR A 361 -4.32 1.89 1.88
CA THR A 361 -4.32 3.22 2.50
C THR A 361 -5.66 3.94 2.32
N GLY A 362 -6.02 4.81 3.28
CA GLY A 362 -7.21 5.66 3.15
C GLY A 362 -8.53 4.91 3.08
N ASN A 363 -8.57 3.64 3.51
CA ASN A 363 -9.81 2.88 3.60
C ASN A 363 -10.52 3.14 4.92
N THR A 364 -11.84 2.99 4.94
CA THR A 364 -12.65 3.19 6.14
C THR A 364 -13.51 1.98 6.41
N GLY A 365 -13.56 1.53 7.66
CA GLY A 365 -14.41 0.42 8.11
C GLY A 365 -15.17 0.78 9.37
N TYR A 366 -16.27 0.08 9.66
CA TYR A 366 -17.03 0.31 10.89
C TYR A 366 -16.14 0.17 12.14
N LEU A 367 -15.29 -0.86 12.20
CA LEU A 367 -14.31 -1.05 13.26
C LEU A 367 -12.87 -1.07 12.72
N ILE A 368 -12.66 -1.67 11.54
CA ILE A 368 -11.33 -1.86 10.95
C ILE A 368 -11.33 -1.27 9.53
N GLY A 369 -10.56 -0.20 9.33
CA GLY A 369 -10.48 0.50 8.06
C GLY A 369 -9.60 -0.20 7.02
N GLY A 370 -8.41 -0.61 7.40
CA GLY A 370 -7.44 -1.19 6.49
C GLY A 370 -7.64 -2.68 6.27
N VAL A 371 -6.85 -3.49 6.94
CA VAL A 371 -6.88 -4.97 6.88
C VAL A 371 -7.44 -5.53 8.17
N CYS A 372 -8.52 -6.28 8.09
CA CYS A 372 -9.00 -7.12 9.18
C CYS A 372 -8.54 -8.56 8.92
N ASN A 373 -7.49 -9.00 9.62
CA ASN A 373 -7.04 -10.39 9.56
C ASN A 373 -7.74 -11.18 10.68
N ASP A 374 -8.95 -11.67 10.37
CA ASP A 374 -9.82 -12.40 11.28
C ASP A 374 -9.73 -13.89 10.97
N GLU A 375 -9.16 -14.67 11.88
CA GLU A 375 -8.90 -16.12 11.73
C GLU A 375 -7.97 -16.52 10.55
N GLY A 376 -7.69 -15.65 9.59
CA GLY A 376 -6.84 -15.90 8.44
C GLY A 376 -5.35 -15.98 8.79
N ALA A 377 -4.57 -16.56 7.90
CA ALA A 377 -3.11 -16.45 7.94
C ALA A 377 -2.66 -15.22 7.15
N MET A 378 -1.76 -14.43 7.74
CA MET A 378 -1.17 -13.29 7.04
C MET A 378 0.35 -13.38 7.01
N THR A 379 0.89 -13.24 5.81
CA THR A 379 2.35 -13.23 5.55
C THR A 379 2.75 -11.90 4.92
N LEU A 380 3.82 -11.32 5.43
CA LEU A 380 4.36 -10.05 4.97
C LEU A 380 5.79 -10.25 4.46
N ALA A 381 6.15 -9.57 3.38
CA ALA A 381 7.48 -9.62 2.78
C ALA A 381 7.75 -8.36 1.95
N GLY A 382 9.00 -7.94 1.82
CA GLY A 382 9.37 -6.81 0.98
C GLY A 382 8.84 -5.46 1.49
N LYS A 383 8.65 -4.50 0.61
CA LYS A 383 8.21 -3.15 0.97
C LYS A 383 6.68 -3.04 0.92
N VAL A 384 6.06 -2.98 2.07
CA VAL A 384 4.60 -2.97 2.27
C VAL A 384 4.16 -1.68 2.96
N THR A 385 3.03 -1.11 2.53
CA THR A 385 2.43 0.07 3.19
C THR A 385 1.00 -0.23 3.61
N ILE A 386 0.72 -0.20 4.92
CA ILE A 386 -0.64 -0.32 5.50
C ILE A 386 -0.79 0.78 6.54
N THR A 387 -1.27 1.95 6.13
CA THR A 387 -1.34 3.13 6.99
C THR A 387 -2.42 4.11 6.53
N GLY A 388 -2.82 5.04 7.40
CA GLY A 388 -3.83 6.06 7.08
C GLY A 388 -5.22 5.49 6.83
N ASN A 389 -5.50 4.26 7.29
CA ASN A 389 -6.84 3.70 7.28
C ASN A 389 -7.55 4.03 8.60
N LYS A 390 -8.85 4.25 8.55
CA LYS A 390 -9.63 4.75 9.67
C LYS A 390 -10.82 3.86 10.00
N ASP A 391 -11.24 3.88 11.25
CA ASP A 391 -12.59 3.43 11.57
C ASP A 391 -13.63 4.56 11.38
N THR A 392 -14.89 4.28 11.64
CA THR A 392 -15.96 5.30 11.49
C THR A 392 -15.94 6.39 12.57
N GLU A 393 -15.12 6.27 13.61
CA GLU A 393 -14.90 7.27 14.65
C GLU A 393 -13.63 8.10 14.38
N ASP A 394 -13.04 7.97 13.19
CA ASP A 394 -11.82 8.64 12.72
C ASP A 394 -10.54 8.20 13.47
N GLY A 395 -10.59 7.11 14.21
CA GLY A 395 -9.42 6.49 14.85
C GLY A 395 -8.58 5.71 13.84
N ASP A 396 -7.26 5.68 14.02
CA ASP A 396 -6.36 4.88 13.21
C ASP A 396 -6.71 3.39 13.35
N SER A 397 -6.83 2.70 12.21
CA SER A 397 -7.29 1.32 12.16
C SER A 397 -6.74 0.63 10.90
N ASN A 398 -5.42 0.33 10.93
CA ASN A 398 -4.68 -0.08 9.75
C ASN A 398 -4.67 -1.58 9.54
N LEU A 399 -3.95 -2.33 10.36
CA LEU A 399 -3.89 -3.80 10.30
C LEU A 399 -4.33 -4.39 11.64
N TYR A 400 -5.51 -4.95 11.69
CA TYR A 400 -5.98 -5.72 12.84
C TYR A 400 -5.54 -7.17 12.72
N THR A 401 -5.04 -7.73 13.83
CA THR A 401 -4.74 -9.16 13.94
C THR A 401 -5.03 -9.68 15.34
N ASN A 402 -5.54 -10.91 15.40
CA ASN A 402 -5.70 -11.71 16.63
C ASN A 402 -4.70 -12.87 16.68
N LYS A 403 -3.76 -12.93 15.73
CA LYS A 403 -2.75 -14.00 15.59
C LYS A 403 -1.40 -13.43 15.16
N ALA A 404 -0.36 -14.24 15.34
CA ALA A 404 0.98 -13.91 14.87
C ALA A 404 1.02 -13.76 13.33
N LEU A 405 1.56 -12.64 12.88
CA LEU A 405 1.89 -12.38 11.49
C LEU A 405 3.19 -13.10 11.11
N THR A 406 3.26 -13.65 9.91
CA THR A 406 4.46 -14.31 9.39
C THR A 406 5.29 -13.33 8.57
N ILE A 407 6.58 -13.24 8.83
CA ILE A 407 7.53 -12.43 8.05
C ILE A 407 8.36 -13.37 7.18
N ALA A 408 8.23 -13.21 5.85
CA ALA A 408 8.83 -14.12 4.86
C ALA A 408 10.01 -13.51 4.09
N ASP A 409 10.29 -12.22 4.27
CA ASP A 409 11.44 -11.51 3.72
C ASP A 409 11.65 -10.19 4.49
N SER A 410 12.75 -9.49 4.21
CA SER A 410 13.04 -8.19 4.82
C SER A 410 11.90 -7.20 4.61
N MET A 411 11.51 -6.52 5.68
CA MET A 411 10.46 -5.50 5.70
C MET A 411 11.01 -4.08 5.53
N THR A 412 12.29 -3.93 5.20
CA THR A 412 12.96 -2.61 5.15
C THR A 412 12.23 -1.63 4.23
N GLY A 413 11.83 -0.49 4.80
CA GLY A 413 11.10 0.56 4.09
C GLY A 413 9.57 0.37 4.06
N SER A 414 9.06 -0.62 4.78
CA SER A 414 7.63 -0.77 5.04
C SER A 414 7.15 0.20 6.13
N VAL A 415 5.84 0.52 6.09
CA VAL A 415 5.15 1.31 7.13
C VAL A 415 3.80 0.65 7.40
N ILE A 416 3.62 0.14 8.61
CA ILE A 416 2.43 -0.65 8.97
C ILE A 416 1.92 -0.18 10.34
N GLY A 417 0.71 0.38 10.37
CA GLY A 417 -0.03 0.58 11.60
C GLY A 417 -0.63 -0.75 12.07
N LEU A 418 -0.49 -1.07 13.34
CA LEU A 418 -0.92 -2.34 13.91
C LEU A 418 -1.97 -2.13 15.00
N LEU A 419 -3.11 -2.76 14.84
CA LEU A 419 -4.16 -2.87 15.85
C LEU A 419 -4.24 -4.34 16.31
N VAL A 420 -3.94 -4.59 17.58
CA VAL A 420 -4.01 -5.95 18.14
C VAL A 420 -5.35 -6.19 18.82
N ASP A 421 -5.79 -7.45 18.80
CA ASP A 421 -7.02 -7.86 19.48
C ASP A 421 -6.91 -7.67 21.00
N SER A 422 -7.99 -7.23 21.63
CA SER A 422 -8.04 -6.98 23.07
C SER A 422 -7.89 -8.25 23.94
N ASN A 423 -8.03 -9.42 23.36
CA ASN A 423 -7.82 -10.71 24.04
C ASN A 423 -6.37 -11.21 23.98
N MET A 424 -5.50 -10.52 23.23
CA MET A 424 -4.08 -10.86 23.21
C MET A 424 -3.44 -10.50 24.56
N ALA A 425 -2.60 -11.41 25.07
CA ALA A 425 -1.94 -11.28 26.35
C ALA A 425 -0.51 -10.72 26.22
N ASP A 426 0.02 -10.21 27.32
CA ASP A 426 1.43 -9.85 27.41
C ASP A 426 2.32 -11.07 27.11
N GLY A 427 3.29 -10.90 26.21
CA GLY A 427 4.17 -11.99 25.75
C GLY A 427 3.64 -12.79 24.56
N ASP A 428 2.42 -12.56 24.10
CA ASP A 428 1.90 -13.20 22.87
C ASP A 428 2.74 -12.85 21.66
N VAL A 429 2.90 -13.81 20.75
CA VAL A 429 3.70 -13.61 19.54
C VAL A 429 2.94 -12.76 18.54
N LEU A 430 3.48 -11.59 18.21
CA LEU A 430 2.97 -10.71 17.16
C LEU A 430 3.57 -11.03 15.80
N LEU A 431 4.89 -11.22 15.74
CA LEU A 431 5.60 -11.51 14.49
C LEU A 431 6.45 -12.77 14.69
N LYS A 432 6.45 -13.62 13.68
CA LYS A 432 7.32 -14.79 13.57
C LYS A 432 7.92 -14.89 12.18
N PRO A 433 9.18 -15.33 12.01
CA PRO A 433 9.75 -15.57 10.69
C PRO A 433 9.15 -16.84 10.08
N ASP A 434 9.09 -16.88 8.75
CA ASP A 434 8.84 -18.13 8.05
C ASP A 434 10.11 -19.02 8.02
N ALA A 435 9.97 -20.24 7.48
CA ALA A 435 11.08 -21.20 7.41
C ALA A 435 12.23 -20.72 6.48
N SER A 436 11.97 -19.84 5.53
CA SER A 436 12.96 -19.33 4.57
C SER A 436 13.72 -18.12 5.11
N TYR A 437 13.02 -17.21 5.79
CA TYR A 437 13.60 -15.98 6.34
C TYR A 437 14.37 -16.18 7.64
N LYS A 438 13.95 -17.14 8.45
CA LYS A 438 14.60 -17.66 9.68
C LYS A 438 14.78 -16.68 10.83
N LYS A 439 14.94 -15.36 10.60
CA LYS A 439 15.28 -14.42 11.64
C LYS A 439 14.71 -13.02 11.37
N ILE A 440 13.88 -12.52 12.29
CA ILE A 440 13.42 -11.13 12.31
C ILE A 440 14.53 -10.23 12.85
N THR A 441 14.77 -9.11 12.21
CA THR A 441 15.75 -8.11 12.63
C THR A 441 15.08 -6.90 13.26
N GLN A 442 15.86 -6.05 13.95
CA GLN A 442 15.34 -4.77 14.44
C GLN A 442 14.81 -3.88 13.29
N LYS A 443 15.41 -3.97 12.09
CA LYS A 443 14.94 -3.22 10.91
C LYS A 443 13.56 -3.65 10.44
N ASP A 444 13.18 -4.89 10.66
CA ASP A 444 11.84 -5.41 10.34
C ASP A 444 10.84 -4.98 11.40
N ALA A 445 11.21 -5.08 12.67
CA ALA A 445 10.33 -4.74 13.78
C ALA A 445 9.94 -3.24 13.80
N VAL A 446 10.85 -2.34 13.47
CA VAL A 446 10.58 -0.89 13.43
C VAL A 446 9.67 -0.44 12.27
N CYS A 447 9.32 -1.35 11.35
CA CYS A 447 8.35 -1.08 10.29
C CYS A 447 6.90 -1.09 10.79
N PHE A 448 6.68 -1.58 12.00
CA PHE A 448 5.37 -1.65 12.64
C PHE A 448 5.26 -0.60 13.73
N ASP A 449 4.14 0.09 13.76
CA ASP A 449 3.76 1.04 14.82
C ASP A 449 2.35 0.71 15.30
N PHE A 450 2.04 0.99 16.57
CA PHE A 450 0.70 0.71 17.07
C PHE A 450 -0.26 1.85 16.72
N ASP A 451 -1.46 1.48 16.28
CA ASP A 451 -2.55 2.43 16.09
C ASP A 451 -3.02 3.03 17.43
N ASP A 452 -3.64 4.21 17.40
CA ASP A 452 -4.04 4.99 18.59
C ASP A 452 -4.84 4.19 19.64
N LYS A 453 -5.63 3.21 19.20
CA LYS A 453 -6.43 2.35 20.11
C LYS A 453 -5.61 1.36 20.93
N THR A 454 -4.34 1.18 20.59
CA THR A 454 -3.39 0.33 21.28
C THR A 454 -2.30 1.14 22.00
N ASP A 455 -2.65 2.35 22.41
CA ASP A 455 -1.74 3.28 23.10
C ASP A 455 -1.08 2.63 24.32
N GLY A 456 0.23 2.78 24.39
CA GLY A 456 1.06 2.21 25.44
C GLY A 456 1.52 0.78 25.22
N CYS A 457 1.04 0.06 24.18
CA CYS A 457 1.62 -1.20 23.76
C CYS A 457 3.02 -1.02 23.20
N ALA A 458 3.84 -2.04 23.28
CA ALA A 458 5.18 -2.10 22.72
C ALA A 458 5.48 -3.47 22.11
N MET A 459 6.56 -3.56 21.35
CA MET A 459 7.06 -4.80 20.76
C MET A 459 8.41 -5.17 21.38
N SER A 460 8.59 -6.45 21.69
CA SER A 460 9.85 -6.99 22.18
C SER A 460 10.41 -8.01 21.20
N LEU A 461 11.54 -7.69 20.58
CA LEU A 461 12.26 -8.59 19.68
C LEU A 461 13.14 -9.55 20.51
N ALA A 462 12.98 -10.84 20.32
CA ALA A 462 13.86 -11.85 20.90
C ALA A 462 15.30 -11.70 20.38
N SER A 463 16.29 -11.90 21.24
CA SER A 463 17.72 -11.70 20.91
C SER A 463 18.21 -12.59 19.76
N ASP A 464 17.61 -13.76 19.58
CA ASP A 464 17.89 -14.68 18.47
C ASP A 464 17.12 -14.36 17.19
N GLY A 465 16.18 -13.39 17.24
CA GLY A 465 15.32 -13.00 16.13
C GLY A 465 14.20 -14.00 15.81
N SER A 466 13.94 -14.96 16.69
CA SER A 466 12.94 -16.02 16.48
C SER A 466 11.50 -15.52 16.53
N LYS A 467 11.25 -14.38 17.18
CA LYS A 467 9.92 -13.79 17.33
C LYS A 467 9.96 -12.35 17.79
N VAL A 468 8.84 -11.64 17.57
CA VAL A 468 8.51 -10.38 18.26
C VAL A 468 7.25 -10.61 19.08
N THR A 469 7.26 -10.22 20.32
CA THR A 469 6.12 -10.39 21.24
C THR A 469 5.46 -9.06 21.59
N LEU A 470 4.17 -9.13 21.88
CA LEU A 470 3.39 -8.02 22.43
C LEU A 470 3.86 -7.72 23.86
N VAL A 471 3.98 -6.45 24.16
CA VAL A 471 4.17 -5.94 25.51
C VAL A 471 3.01 -5.01 25.83
N LEU A 472 2.14 -5.41 26.71
CA LEU A 472 0.99 -4.62 27.11
C LEU A 472 1.41 -3.43 27.98
N PRO A 473 0.64 -2.33 28.01
CA PRO A 473 0.92 -1.20 28.85
C PRO A 473 0.84 -1.60 30.33
N HIS A 474 1.91 -1.28 31.07
CA HIS A 474 1.93 -1.45 32.53
C HIS A 474 1.08 -0.34 33.16
N LYS A 475 -0.13 -0.66 33.55
CA LYS A 475 -1.13 0.30 34.03
C LYS A 475 -1.73 -0.12 35.37
N HIS A 476 -1.61 0.75 36.35
CA HIS A 476 -2.23 0.55 37.67
C HIS A 476 -2.41 1.89 38.40
N TYR A 477 -3.18 1.88 39.48
CA TYR A 477 -3.27 3.03 40.38
C TYR A 477 -1.99 3.17 41.21
N LEU A 478 -1.75 4.35 41.77
CA LEU A 478 -0.54 4.62 42.56
C LEU A 478 -0.39 3.66 43.75
N CYS A 479 -1.48 3.20 44.32
CA CYS A 479 -1.45 2.20 45.40
C CYS A 479 -1.03 0.78 44.94
N GLY A 480 -0.81 0.57 43.63
CA GLY A 480 -0.49 -0.75 43.05
C GLY A 480 -1.71 -1.56 42.61
N SER A 481 -2.92 -1.17 42.95
CA SER A 481 -4.14 -1.87 42.54
C SER A 481 -4.45 -1.67 41.06
N THR A 482 -4.86 -2.71 40.37
CA THR A 482 -5.30 -2.65 38.98
C THR A 482 -6.74 -2.14 38.82
N GLY A 483 -7.59 -2.34 39.81
CA GLY A 483 -9.01 -2.01 39.74
C GLY A 483 -9.48 -0.90 40.69
N ASN A 484 -8.61 -0.32 41.48
CA ASN A 484 -8.93 0.64 42.56
C ASN A 484 -10.05 0.19 43.54
N SER A 485 -10.38 -1.10 43.48
CA SER A 485 -11.45 -1.67 44.32
C SER A 485 -10.99 -1.77 45.76
N GLY A 486 -11.67 -1.01 46.66
CA GLY A 486 -11.32 -0.96 48.09
C GLY A 486 -10.14 -0.05 48.45
N CYS A 487 -9.56 0.67 47.50
CA CYS A 487 -8.57 1.71 47.77
C CYS A 487 -9.25 2.96 48.36
N THR A 488 -8.76 3.41 49.50
CA THR A 488 -9.28 4.60 50.21
C THR A 488 -8.39 5.85 50.02
N LEU A 489 -7.37 5.77 49.16
CA LEU A 489 -6.45 6.86 48.91
C LEU A 489 -7.07 7.86 47.91
N ASP A 490 -7.32 9.08 48.35
CA ASP A 490 -7.89 10.14 47.51
C ASP A 490 -7.10 10.37 46.21
N ALA A 491 -5.76 10.30 46.28
CA ALA A 491 -4.90 10.42 45.13
C ALA A 491 -5.14 9.36 44.04
N CYS A 492 -5.59 8.16 44.38
CA CYS A 492 -5.97 7.12 43.41
C CYS A 492 -7.33 7.42 42.78
N GLY A 493 -8.28 7.94 43.57
CA GLY A 493 -9.63 8.28 43.12
C GLY A 493 -9.66 9.46 42.15
N GLU A 494 -8.86 10.49 42.41
CA GLU A 494 -8.85 11.72 41.61
C GLU A 494 -8.09 11.61 40.31
N THR A 495 -6.98 10.86 40.28
CA THR A 495 -6.08 10.78 39.11
C THR A 495 -6.31 9.59 38.21
N GLY A 496 -7.13 8.63 38.64
CA GLY A 496 -7.30 7.38 37.91
C GLY A 496 -6.01 6.54 37.86
N SER A 497 -5.97 5.57 36.98
CA SER A 497 -4.81 4.71 36.79
C SER A 497 -3.69 5.42 36.03
N VAL A 498 -2.45 5.15 36.40
CA VAL A 498 -1.23 5.66 35.76
C VAL A 498 -0.72 4.63 34.77
N THR A 499 -0.40 5.07 33.55
CA THR A 499 0.28 4.26 32.55
C THR A 499 1.78 4.46 32.69
N PHE A 500 2.51 3.36 32.88
CA PHE A 500 3.96 3.38 33.09
C PHE A 500 4.65 2.89 31.82
N ARG A 501 5.67 3.62 31.39
CA ARG A 501 6.57 3.23 30.30
C ARG A 501 7.58 2.20 30.80
N ARG A 502 7.96 1.32 29.94
CA ARG A 502 8.97 0.31 30.22
C ARG A 502 10.36 0.94 30.37
N TRP A 503 11.06 0.66 31.46
CA TRP A 503 12.46 1.03 31.64
C TRP A 503 13.34 -0.15 31.23
N ASP A 504 13.81 -0.13 29.98
CA ASP A 504 14.70 -1.13 29.38
C ASP A 504 15.87 -0.48 28.66
N ASP A 505 16.75 -1.28 28.08
CA ASP A 505 17.96 -0.78 27.40
C ASP A 505 17.63 0.12 26.19
N ALA A 506 16.48 -0.05 25.55
CA ALA A 506 16.03 0.81 24.47
C ALA A 506 15.63 2.21 24.99
N ALA A 507 14.88 2.26 26.10
CA ALA A 507 14.52 3.51 26.77
C ALA A 507 15.78 4.24 27.29
N VAL A 508 16.74 3.50 27.88
CA VAL A 508 18.02 4.07 28.32
C VAL A 508 18.80 4.65 27.16
N LYS A 509 18.93 3.92 26.05
CA LYS A 509 19.63 4.41 24.85
C LYS A 509 18.98 5.67 24.27
N ALA A 510 17.64 5.73 24.26
CA ALA A 510 16.92 6.92 23.81
C ALA A 510 17.14 8.12 24.74
N MET A 511 17.17 7.91 26.07
CA MET A 511 17.37 8.95 27.07
C MET A 511 18.83 9.40 27.19
N TYR A 512 19.78 8.51 27.00
CA TYR A 512 21.22 8.71 27.17
C TYR A 512 22.04 8.31 25.93
N PRO A 513 21.81 8.90 24.76
CA PRO A 513 22.43 8.45 23.50
C PRO A 513 23.96 8.62 23.47
N LEU A 514 24.50 9.49 24.32
CA LEU A 514 25.95 9.76 24.43
C LEU A 514 26.65 8.88 25.47
N TYR A 515 25.92 8.01 26.17
CA TYR A 515 26.46 7.17 27.25
C TYR A 515 26.23 5.68 26.97
N PRO A 516 26.97 5.07 26.05
CA PRO A 516 26.74 3.70 25.60
C PRO A 516 26.92 2.63 26.71
N GLN A 517 27.58 2.97 27.82
CA GLN A 517 27.75 2.09 28.97
C GLN A 517 26.52 2.05 29.89
N LYS A 518 25.58 3.01 29.77
CA LYS A 518 24.34 2.98 30.54
C LYS A 518 23.39 1.93 29.96
N ASN A 519 22.76 1.15 30.83
CA ASN A 519 21.70 0.20 30.51
C ASN A 519 20.67 0.17 31.64
N ALA A 520 19.52 -0.47 31.43
CA ALA A 520 18.44 -0.47 32.40
C ALA A 520 18.78 -1.15 33.73
N GLY A 521 19.85 -1.95 33.77
CA GLY A 521 20.36 -2.58 35.00
C GLY A 521 21.33 -1.70 35.81
N ASN A 522 21.78 -0.53 35.27
CA ASN A 522 22.76 0.31 35.96
C ASN A 522 22.40 1.81 36.00
N CYS A 523 21.22 2.21 35.56
CA CYS A 523 20.76 3.60 35.65
C CYS A 523 19.23 3.68 35.84
N LEU A 524 18.72 4.86 36.17
CA LEU A 524 17.30 5.15 36.36
C LEU A 524 16.88 6.39 35.53
N PRO A 525 15.58 6.62 35.29
CA PRO A 525 15.06 7.72 34.49
C PRO A 525 15.16 9.06 35.22
N GLU A 526 16.31 9.70 35.23
CA GLU A 526 16.59 10.97 35.92
C GLU A 526 15.75 12.16 35.37
N ASN A 527 15.30 12.08 34.09
CA ASN A 527 14.60 13.16 33.40
C ASN A 527 13.08 13.16 33.63
N GLY A 528 12.60 12.39 34.61
CA GLY A 528 11.18 12.37 35.00
C GLY A 528 10.32 11.43 34.16
N GLY A 529 8.98 11.54 34.35
CA GLY A 529 7.98 10.69 33.71
C GLY A 529 7.54 9.50 34.56
N SER A 530 6.66 8.65 34.02
CA SER A 530 6.16 7.47 34.71
C SER A 530 6.77 6.20 34.08
N TRP A 531 7.53 5.44 34.87
CA TRP A 531 8.29 4.30 34.42
C TRP A 531 8.11 3.07 35.32
N TYR A 532 8.21 1.87 34.78
CA TYR A 532 8.28 0.62 35.54
C TYR A 532 9.56 -0.14 35.27
N LEU A 533 10.12 -0.77 36.29
CA LEU A 533 11.33 -1.56 36.14
C LEU A 533 11.05 -2.89 35.47
N THR A 534 12.00 -3.36 34.65
CA THR A 534 11.97 -4.67 33.96
C THR A 534 13.01 -5.64 34.48
N GLN A 535 13.89 -5.17 35.39
CA GLN A 535 14.96 -5.95 36.02
C GLN A 535 15.48 -5.25 37.26
N ASN A 536 16.29 -5.93 38.04
CA ASN A 536 17.01 -5.33 39.16
C ASN A 536 18.01 -4.29 38.67
N VAL A 537 18.14 -3.20 39.39
CA VAL A 537 19.04 -2.08 39.06
C VAL A 537 20.16 -1.97 40.10
N LYS A 538 21.42 -1.90 39.62
CA LYS A 538 22.61 -1.70 40.48
C LYS A 538 23.22 -0.36 40.16
N LEU A 539 23.22 0.54 41.13
CA LEU A 539 23.70 1.92 41.00
C LEU A 539 25.06 2.09 41.65
N ASP A 540 25.97 2.75 40.97
CA ASP A 540 27.28 3.17 41.48
C ASP A 540 27.34 4.69 41.82
N ALA A 541 26.35 5.44 41.40
CA ALA A 541 26.21 6.89 41.63
C ALA A 541 24.84 7.23 42.23
N ASP A 542 24.70 8.43 42.80
CA ASP A 542 23.43 9.01 43.21
C ASP A 542 22.56 9.36 42.02
N VAL A 543 21.23 9.22 42.18
CA VAL A 543 20.25 9.62 41.17
C VAL A 543 19.65 10.97 41.56
N SER A 544 19.99 12.00 40.81
CA SER A 544 19.41 13.35 40.98
C SER A 544 18.20 13.48 40.06
N VAL A 545 17.01 13.49 40.65
CA VAL A 545 15.75 13.63 39.91
C VAL A 545 15.62 15.07 39.43
N SER A 546 15.57 15.29 38.12
CA SER A 546 15.53 16.62 37.50
C SER A 546 14.13 17.09 37.09
N LYS A 547 13.15 16.18 37.06
CA LYS A 547 11.72 16.43 36.82
C LYS A 547 10.91 15.43 37.60
N ASP A 548 9.61 15.67 37.77
CA ASP A 548 8.72 14.77 38.47
C ASP A 548 8.81 13.35 37.91
N LEU A 549 9.16 12.41 38.78
CA LEU A 549 9.39 10.99 38.47
C LEU A 549 8.41 10.12 39.25
N THR A 550 7.65 9.31 38.55
CA THR A 550 6.86 8.23 39.13
C THR A 550 7.46 6.89 38.70
N LEU A 551 7.90 6.08 39.67
CA LEU A 551 8.58 4.82 39.41
C LEU A 551 7.85 3.66 40.08
N CYS A 552 7.36 2.71 39.26
CA CYS A 552 6.90 1.42 39.74
C CYS A 552 8.08 0.45 39.80
N LEU A 553 8.33 -0.12 40.96
CA LEU A 553 9.42 -1.10 41.17
C LEU A 553 9.10 -2.43 40.51
N ASN A 554 7.81 -2.75 40.33
CA ASN A 554 7.36 -3.99 39.65
C ASN A 554 8.02 -5.27 40.24
N GLY A 555 8.19 -5.29 41.58
CA GLY A 555 8.83 -6.40 42.32
C GLY A 555 10.37 -6.42 42.26
N TYR A 556 10.99 -5.51 41.49
CA TYR A 556 12.46 -5.48 41.35
C TYR A 556 13.14 -4.65 42.43
N THR A 557 14.44 -4.91 42.60
CA THR A 557 15.29 -4.25 43.59
C THR A 557 16.17 -3.19 42.95
N ILE A 558 16.19 -2.03 43.56
CA ILE A 558 17.20 -1.01 43.32
C ILE A 558 18.26 -1.12 44.40
N GLU A 559 19.46 -1.56 44.03
CA GLU A 559 20.58 -1.77 44.95
C GLU A 559 21.68 -0.74 44.67
N LYS A 560 22.05 0.04 45.65
CA LYS A 560 23.23 0.91 45.56
C LYS A 560 24.47 0.09 45.90
N THR A 561 25.44 0.15 45.00
CA THR A 561 26.76 -0.47 45.14
C THR A 561 27.83 0.60 45.22
N GLY A 562 29.00 0.32 45.79
CA GLY A 562 30.11 1.24 45.78
C GLY A 562 30.94 1.28 47.06
N ASN A 563 32.15 1.80 47.00
CA ASN A 563 33.10 1.91 48.13
C ASN A 563 32.85 3.18 48.95
N VAL A 564 32.83 3.06 50.22
CA VAL A 564 32.17 3.82 51.24
C VAL A 564 33.05 4.81 51.96
N SER A 565 33.14 6.02 51.46
CA SER A 565 33.55 7.14 52.30
C SER A 565 32.70 8.38 51.94
N GLY A 566 31.56 8.49 52.62
CA GLY A 566 30.66 9.65 52.46
C GLY A 566 29.19 9.31 52.69
N ASP A 567 28.37 10.32 52.84
CA ASP A 567 26.91 10.20 52.96
C ASP A 567 26.27 10.01 51.60
N TRP A 568 26.13 8.77 51.16
CA TRP A 568 25.50 8.40 49.89
C TRP A 568 23.97 8.33 49.98
N ARG A 569 23.26 8.45 48.83
CA ARG A 569 21.84 8.25 48.72
C ARG A 569 21.49 7.54 47.42
N ILE A 570 20.35 6.89 47.34
CA ILE A 570 19.84 6.38 46.08
C ILE A 570 19.26 7.55 45.30
N PHE A 571 18.36 8.32 45.91
CA PHE A 571 17.73 9.46 45.28
C PHE A 571 18.02 10.79 46.00
N CYS A 572 18.30 11.83 45.19
CA CYS A 572 18.29 13.22 45.57
C CYS A 572 17.03 13.88 44.97
N VAL A 573 16.19 14.47 45.80
CA VAL A 573 14.92 15.11 45.40
C VAL A 573 14.94 16.58 45.81
N SER A 574 15.03 17.48 44.80
CA SER A 574 15.08 18.93 45.02
C SER A 574 14.26 19.64 43.94
N GLY A 575 13.26 20.47 44.34
CA GLY A 575 12.39 21.22 43.44
C GLY A 575 11.46 20.38 42.57
N VAL A 576 11.33 19.07 42.84
CA VAL A 576 10.55 18.11 42.04
C VAL A 576 9.87 17.09 42.97
N ALA A 577 8.97 16.27 42.41
CA ALA A 577 8.37 15.15 43.09
C ALA A 577 8.95 13.81 42.63
N LEU A 578 9.36 12.97 43.57
CA LEU A 578 9.64 11.56 43.39
C LEU A 578 8.48 10.74 43.96
N THR A 579 7.87 9.90 43.16
CA THR A 579 6.83 8.96 43.60
C THR A 579 7.31 7.52 43.37
N ILE A 580 7.32 6.71 44.41
CA ILE A 580 7.64 5.27 44.35
C ILE A 580 6.36 4.48 44.61
N THR A 581 6.10 3.50 43.76
CA THR A 581 5.00 2.53 43.91
C THR A 581 5.45 1.14 43.48
N ASP A 582 4.60 0.16 43.71
CA ASP A 582 4.78 -1.22 43.27
C ASP A 582 3.42 -1.91 43.11
N CYS A 583 3.27 -2.77 42.12
CA CYS A 583 2.03 -3.48 41.83
C CYS A 583 2.10 -4.99 42.11
N GLN A 584 3.24 -5.50 42.55
CA GLN A 584 3.45 -6.93 42.79
C GLN A 584 3.07 -7.32 44.23
N GLU A 585 2.59 -8.56 44.43
CA GLU A 585 2.31 -9.12 45.74
C GLU A 585 3.55 -9.15 46.64
N ASN A 586 4.73 -9.37 46.04
CA ASN A 586 6.02 -9.25 46.70
C ASN A 586 6.71 -7.98 46.22
N PRO A 587 6.46 -6.83 46.91
CA PRO A 587 6.95 -5.55 46.43
C PRO A 587 8.47 -5.48 46.34
N GLY A 588 8.95 -4.79 45.32
CA GLY A 588 10.36 -4.47 45.17
C GLY A 588 10.89 -3.54 46.26
N LYS A 589 12.18 -3.36 46.29
CA LYS A 589 12.85 -2.61 47.36
C LYS A 589 13.99 -1.73 46.89
N LEU A 590 14.24 -0.70 47.66
CA LEU A 590 15.44 0.11 47.62
C LEU A 590 16.35 -0.36 48.76
N THR A 591 17.61 -0.65 48.44
CA THR A 591 18.56 -1.15 49.46
C THR A 591 20.02 -0.81 49.10
N TYR A 592 20.92 -1.08 50.03
CA TYR A 592 22.35 -1.02 49.82
C TYR A 592 22.99 -2.39 49.84
N THR A 593 24.07 -2.55 49.06
CA THR A 593 24.95 -3.72 49.22
C THR A 593 25.53 -3.72 50.66
N SER A 594 25.71 -4.89 51.23
CA SER A 594 26.27 -5.05 52.59
C SER A 594 27.57 -4.25 52.79
N GLY A 595 27.60 -3.44 53.85
CA GLY A 595 28.73 -2.57 54.19
C GLY A 595 28.71 -1.14 53.57
N VAL A 596 27.81 -0.86 52.62
CA VAL A 596 27.60 0.50 52.10
C VAL A 596 26.74 1.29 53.11
N LYS A 597 27.09 2.57 53.32
CA LYS A 597 26.40 3.45 54.27
C LYS A 597 25.82 4.68 53.57
N GLY A 598 24.62 5.08 54.01
CA GLY A 598 23.95 6.25 53.45
C GLY A 598 22.42 6.19 53.57
N TRP A 599 21.75 7.17 52.99
CA TRP A 599 20.29 7.28 53.00
C TRP A 599 19.65 6.60 51.78
N GLY A 600 18.43 6.13 51.94
CA GLY A 600 17.62 5.69 50.79
C GLY A 600 17.23 6.86 49.91
N VAL A 601 16.50 7.83 50.47
CA VAL A 601 16.05 9.04 49.77
C VAL A 601 16.41 10.27 50.62
N GLU A 602 17.04 11.25 50.00
CA GLU A 602 17.21 12.60 50.58
C GLU A 602 16.30 13.60 49.89
N VAL A 603 15.44 14.23 50.66
CA VAL A 603 14.47 15.25 50.20
C VAL A 603 14.92 16.62 50.69
N PHE A 604 15.23 17.51 49.77
CA PHE A 604 15.61 18.88 50.07
C PHE A 604 14.35 19.77 50.35
N SER A 605 14.54 21.00 50.81
CA SER A 605 13.47 21.86 51.32
C SER A 605 12.30 22.14 50.38
N ASP A 606 12.53 21.98 49.08
CA ASP A 606 11.56 22.21 48.01
C ASP A 606 11.17 20.92 47.26
N GLY A 607 11.68 19.77 47.71
CA GLY A 607 11.39 18.46 47.13
C GLY A 607 10.22 17.76 47.79
N ILE A 608 9.58 16.84 47.08
CA ILE A 608 8.47 16.01 47.56
C ILE A 608 8.82 14.53 47.28
N PHE A 609 8.73 13.68 48.31
CA PHE A 609 8.79 12.25 48.16
C PHE A 609 7.48 11.60 48.56
N ASN A 610 6.90 10.83 47.64
CA ASN A 610 5.67 10.06 47.87
C ASN A 610 6.01 8.57 47.80
N LEU A 611 5.67 7.81 48.85
CA LEU A 611 5.77 6.36 48.87
C LEU A 611 4.38 5.75 48.95
N TYR A 612 3.94 5.10 47.88
CA TYR A 612 2.65 4.40 47.81
C TYR A 612 2.78 2.91 48.10
N ASN A 613 3.84 2.29 47.57
CA ASN A 613 4.16 0.89 47.81
C ASN A 613 5.67 0.64 47.55
N GLY A 614 6.18 -0.52 47.91
CA GLY A 614 7.61 -0.84 47.90
C GLY A 614 8.25 -0.75 49.26
N SER A 615 9.51 -1.05 49.35
CA SER A 615 10.24 -1.11 50.62
C SER A 615 11.57 -0.36 50.56
N LEU A 616 11.85 0.47 51.56
CA LEU A 616 13.16 1.05 51.83
C LEU A 616 13.80 0.31 52.98
N THR A 617 14.84 -0.49 52.73
CA THR A 617 15.36 -1.43 53.71
C THR A 617 16.88 -1.52 53.77
N GLY A 618 17.41 -1.73 54.98
CA GLY A 618 18.81 -2.03 55.20
C GLY A 618 19.75 -0.83 55.11
N PHE A 619 19.24 0.39 55.14
CA PHE A 619 20.06 1.60 55.14
C PHE A 619 20.74 1.82 56.49
N THR A 620 22.03 2.15 56.47
CA THR A 620 22.80 2.46 57.66
C THR A 620 23.53 3.79 57.44
N VAL A 621 23.43 4.72 58.36
CA VAL A 621 24.15 6.00 58.32
C VAL A 621 25.12 6.11 59.48
N THR A 622 26.17 6.96 59.30
CA THR A 622 27.21 7.17 60.33
C THR A 622 26.94 8.38 61.22
N GLY A 623 25.94 9.20 60.85
CA GLY A 623 25.52 10.41 61.59
C GLY A 623 24.13 10.24 62.23
N SER A 624 23.71 11.22 63.02
CA SER A 624 22.49 11.19 63.80
C SER A 624 21.20 11.46 63.04
N SER A 625 21.11 11.11 61.75
CA SER A 625 19.95 11.40 60.89
C SER A 625 19.26 10.13 60.42
N GLY A 626 17.95 10.16 60.16
CA GLY A 626 17.17 8.99 59.72
C GLY A 626 17.74 8.30 58.50
N ALA A 627 17.89 6.97 58.53
CA ALA A 627 18.62 6.20 57.53
C ALA A 627 17.79 5.89 56.27
N GLY A 628 16.52 5.56 56.38
CA GLY A 628 15.66 5.29 55.21
C GLY A 628 15.36 6.51 54.38
N VAL A 629 14.89 7.59 55.03
CA VAL A 629 14.57 8.87 54.40
C VAL A 629 15.19 9.99 55.25
N ARG A 630 15.96 10.84 54.61
CA ARG A 630 16.40 12.14 55.15
C ARG A 630 15.53 13.25 54.57
N ASN A 631 14.63 13.81 55.39
CA ASN A 631 13.64 14.75 54.91
C ASN A 631 13.88 16.18 55.38
N HIS A 632 14.08 17.11 54.47
CA HIS A 632 14.08 18.53 54.67
C HIS A 632 12.94 19.22 53.91
N GLY A 633 12.16 18.50 53.10
CA GLY A 633 11.01 18.97 52.32
C GLY A 633 9.72 18.28 52.76
N ALA A 634 9.01 17.69 51.82
CA ALA A 634 7.80 16.93 52.10
C ALA A 634 8.01 15.44 51.86
N PHE A 635 7.68 14.60 52.84
CA PHE A 635 7.62 13.16 52.72
C PHE A 635 6.21 12.66 53.05
N ASN A 636 5.56 12.05 52.08
CA ASN A 636 4.24 11.45 52.23
C ASN A 636 4.33 9.93 52.07
N MET A 637 3.87 9.24 53.08
CA MET A 637 3.84 7.76 53.06
C MET A 637 2.38 7.31 53.07
N TYR A 638 1.92 6.81 51.93
CA TYR A 638 0.55 6.32 51.71
C TYR A 638 0.51 4.78 51.89
N GLY A 639 1.63 4.10 51.71
CA GLY A 639 1.80 2.67 51.85
C GLY A 639 3.27 2.29 51.82
N GLY A 640 3.59 1.02 51.57
CA GLY A 640 4.96 0.52 51.54
C GLY A 640 5.55 0.34 52.95
N SER A 641 6.88 0.19 53.03
CA SER A 641 7.55 -0.05 54.33
C SER A 641 8.96 0.55 54.41
N LEU A 642 9.33 0.96 55.63
CA LEU A 642 10.69 1.35 56.01
C LEU A 642 11.17 0.39 57.07
N THR A 643 12.07 -0.53 56.76
CA THR A 643 12.45 -1.63 57.65
C THR A 643 13.98 -1.86 57.73
N GLY A 644 14.48 -2.24 58.89
CA GLY A 644 15.89 -2.58 59.06
C GLY A 644 16.87 -1.42 58.81
N ASN A 645 16.39 -0.19 58.88
CA ASN A 645 17.22 1.01 58.70
C ASN A 645 17.81 1.43 60.03
N THR A 646 19.13 1.75 60.07
CA THR A 646 19.87 1.99 61.29
C THR A 646 20.58 3.34 61.27
N ALA A 647 20.32 4.18 62.24
CA ALA A 647 21.10 5.37 62.53
C ALA A 647 21.70 5.25 63.92
N PRO A 648 22.95 5.73 64.15
CA PRO A 648 23.51 5.77 65.51
C PRO A 648 22.67 6.70 66.38
N ALA A 649 22.63 6.38 67.70
CA ALA A 649 21.93 7.16 68.71
C ALA A 649 22.59 8.54 68.93
#